data_ad0a7c36a865aacd317f5d6890aaec05
#
_entry.id   ad0a7c36a865aacd317f5d6890aaec05
#
_cell.length_a   1.000
_cell.length_b   1.000
_cell.length_c   1.000
_cell.angle_alpha   90.00
_cell.angle_beta   90.00
_cell.angle_gamma   90.00
#
_symmetry.space_group_name_H-M   'P 1'
#
loop_
_entity.id
_entity.type
_entity.pdbx_description
1 polymer ?
#
loop_
_entity_poly.entity_id
_entity_poly.type
_entity_poly.pdbx_seq_one_letter_code
_entity_poly.pdbx_strand_id
1 'polypeptide(L)'
;MVHRMAILRRLLVAAGLLAAALPAQQSKPLPGSDDCLGCHETGVRAGKRQPGVPPPFDAAALRASPHADLECAACHAELAKKEFPHPEKLAKVDCGTCHPDEQTQYTASLHGKASARGDSTAPGCKTCHGTHNILLPSNPNSRTSTMQIPGLCGSCHQQGTDVSKTHDIPQTNILGNYTDSLHGQALFTKGLTVAAVCTSCHTAHFVLPHTDPRSSISKGKIAETCRKCHGQIEAVHRKVINGQLWESAPNMIPACVDCHEPHKVRQFSYTEGMADKDCQSCHANPNLKVTRGSRTVSLFVDKAEMDTSIHHNPPSHPDTPVACVQCHTGGTPSHKRPCDTMPAKVDCSICHPTQVNDYRESTHGTLAAQGSHDAPTCQDCHSPHHTLAKNDSASPTFSRNVPALCAQCHQTGHKAALRYTGKQTNIIENYTESIHGKGLLQSGLTVTAACTACHTAHRELPASDPRSSVYRSNIAATCAQCHRGIYEQFTSSVHSPTVTKTNKELPVCADCHSAHSIERTDSSDFRLNIMNQCGRCHQQITEAYFETFHGKASNLGGLKTAKCYDCHGSHDILPVTDPRSRLSRANIVNTCGKCHMGSHRQFAGYLTHATHHDPQKYPFLFYTFWGMTTLLVGTLVISGTHTLAWLPRSLQYRKLARSGHDKNGLYVRRFRPLHRNLHLMVISSFLGLALTGMTLKFSYAPWAKKIAWLLGGFESARGFEAAGLIHRFCAILTFTYFGLHLYDLVKEHHKSGKSWLKYITSSEGMLLNGRDWREFIGSMKWFLGRGERPQYGRWTYWEKFDYFAVFWGVAIIGGTGLMLWFPEAFTRIFPGWMVNVATTIHSDEALLAVSFIFVIHFFNTHFRPEKFPIDTVIFTTGMPLEEFKRDRPREYQEMVDAGKLEENLMPAPPERSQRFWRRLGFTALGLGMVMIGLILYAMIFAYR
;
A
#
# COMPACT_ATOMS: atom_id res chain seq x y z
N MET A 1 49.92 26.35 -13.44
CA MET A 1 48.91 26.11 -12.34
C MET A 1 48.91 24.68 -11.83
N VAL A 2 49.35 23.73 -12.60
CA VAL A 2 49.36 22.27 -12.23
C VAL A 2 50.45 21.88 -11.25
N HIS A 3 51.58 22.63 -11.22
CA HIS A 3 52.72 22.33 -10.35
C HIS A 3 52.59 22.80 -8.88
N ARG A 4 51.66 23.75 -8.58
CA ARG A 4 51.40 24.22 -7.19
C ARG A 4 50.37 23.33 -6.44
N MET A 5 49.56 22.57 -7.14
CA MET A 5 48.59 21.62 -6.50
C MET A 5 49.27 20.32 -6.02
N ALA A 6 50.38 19.93 -6.61
CA ALA A 6 51.10 18.70 -6.20
C ALA A 6 51.85 18.88 -4.88
N ILE A 7 52.33 20.11 -4.58
CA ILE A 7 53.05 20.40 -3.34
C ILE A 7 52.06 20.54 -2.17
N LEU A 8 50.88 21.12 -2.41
CA LEU A 8 49.86 21.24 -1.36
C LEU A 8 49.28 19.87 -0.95
N ARG A 9 49.19 18.94 -1.88
CA ARG A 9 48.73 17.54 -1.63
C ARG A 9 49.74 16.71 -0.83
N ARG A 10 51.04 17.00 -0.97
CA ARG A 10 52.11 16.34 -0.20
C ARG A 10 52.28 16.91 1.21
N LEU A 11 51.96 18.20 1.43
CA LEU A 11 51.96 18.81 2.74
C LEU A 11 50.73 18.43 3.59
N LEU A 12 49.58 18.21 2.97
CA LEU A 12 48.37 17.73 3.65
C LEU A 12 48.48 16.24 4.07
N VAL A 13 49.19 15.42 3.30
CA VAL A 13 49.45 14.02 3.66
C VAL A 13 50.48 13.90 4.77
N ALA A 14 51.47 14.80 4.83
CA ALA A 14 52.47 14.84 5.91
C ALA A 14 51.89 15.41 7.24
N ALA A 15 50.93 16.35 7.17
CA ALA A 15 50.23 16.85 8.36
C ALA A 15 49.21 15.81 8.91
N GLY A 16 48.68 14.94 8.07
CA GLY A 16 47.80 13.83 8.49
C GLY A 16 48.55 12.67 9.16
N LEU A 17 49.83 12.50 8.89
CA LEU A 17 50.66 11.43 9.47
C LEU A 17 51.34 11.79 10.79
N LEU A 18 51.41 13.08 11.17
CA LEU A 18 51.95 13.50 12.47
C LEU A 18 50.86 13.65 13.57
N ALA A 19 49.57 13.56 13.21
CA ALA A 19 48.48 13.55 14.18
C ALA A 19 48.08 12.10 14.65
N ALA A 20 48.79 11.08 14.20
CA ALA A 20 48.46 9.68 14.48
C ALA A 20 49.38 9.00 15.53
N ALA A 21 50.07 9.76 16.38
CA ALA A 21 50.95 9.19 17.40
C ALA A 21 50.71 9.78 18.79
N LEU A 22 49.43 9.97 19.20
CA LEU A 22 49.05 9.97 20.59
C LEU A 22 48.32 8.63 20.85
N PRO A 23 48.65 7.87 21.89
CA PRO A 23 47.92 6.65 22.20
C PRO A 23 46.49 7.06 22.54
N ALA A 24 45.58 6.75 21.62
CA ALA A 24 44.17 6.72 21.94
C ALA A 24 44.03 5.73 23.11
N GLN A 25 43.78 6.23 24.31
CA GLN A 25 43.20 5.40 25.33
C GLN A 25 41.96 4.77 24.69
N GLN A 26 42.04 3.49 24.38
CA GLN A 26 40.90 2.68 24.03
C GLN A 26 39.92 2.79 25.21
N SER A 27 38.91 3.66 25.09
CA SER A 27 37.73 3.56 25.92
C SER A 27 37.20 2.15 25.72
N LYS A 28 37.28 1.33 26.78
CA LYS A 28 36.58 0.04 26.77
C LYS A 28 35.15 0.33 26.27
N PRO A 29 34.63 -0.44 25.32
CA PRO A 29 33.26 -0.26 24.89
C PRO A 29 32.36 -0.36 26.11
N LEU A 30 31.34 0.49 26.20
CA LEU A 30 30.33 0.45 27.24
C LEU A 30 29.72 -0.95 27.24
N PRO A 31 29.51 -1.61 28.41
CA PRO A 31 28.87 -2.91 28.46
C PRO A 31 27.45 -2.79 27.91
N GLY A 32 27.12 -3.62 26.94
CA GLY A 32 25.76 -3.71 26.37
C GLY A 32 24.77 -4.29 27.38
N SER A 33 23.48 -4.06 27.15
CA SER A 33 22.42 -4.63 28.01
C SER A 33 22.47 -6.14 28.11
N ASP A 34 22.92 -6.84 27.08
CA ASP A 34 23.07 -8.30 27.06
C ASP A 34 24.11 -8.81 28.09
N ASP A 35 25.19 -8.06 28.33
CA ASP A 35 26.19 -8.38 29.34
C ASP A 35 25.59 -8.33 30.75
N CYS A 36 24.68 -7.36 30.99
CA CYS A 36 23.97 -7.23 32.26
C CYS A 36 22.93 -8.33 32.46
N LEU A 37 22.17 -8.64 31.40
CA LEU A 37 21.12 -9.66 31.42
C LEU A 37 21.66 -11.04 31.69
N GLY A 38 22.90 -11.35 31.32
CA GLY A 38 23.57 -12.62 31.58
C GLY A 38 23.57 -12.98 33.10
N CYS A 39 23.56 -11.98 33.99
CA CYS A 39 23.51 -12.17 35.44
C CYS A 39 22.14 -11.79 36.03
N HIS A 40 21.49 -10.75 35.50
CA HIS A 40 20.27 -10.20 36.11
C HIS A 40 18.96 -10.84 35.62
N GLU A 41 18.92 -11.38 34.39
CA GLU A 41 17.71 -12.04 33.87
C GLU A 41 17.52 -13.42 34.42
N THR A 42 18.61 -14.15 34.63
CA THR A 42 18.55 -15.53 35.13
C THR A 42 18.51 -15.64 36.64
N GLY A 43 18.77 -14.55 37.37
CA GLY A 43 19.02 -14.54 38.79
C GLY A 43 20.10 -15.59 39.17
N VAL A 44 21.17 -15.26 39.79
CA VAL A 44 22.21 -16.25 40.18
C VAL A 44 21.48 -17.45 40.81
N ARG A 45 21.55 -18.60 40.16
CA ARG A 45 20.70 -19.76 40.33
C ARG A 45 20.59 -20.28 41.75
N ALA A 46 19.39 -20.62 42.12
CA ALA A 46 18.96 -21.78 42.88
C ALA A 46 19.97 -22.32 43.93
N GLY A 47 20.14 -21.60 44.92
CA GLY A 47 20.62 -21.97 46.20
C GLY A 47 20.24 -20.85 47.12
N LYS A 48 19.82 -21.11 48.32
CA LYS A 48 19.35 -20.18 49.33
C LYS A 48 19.87 -18.74 49.09
N ARG A 49 18.94 -17.78 48.91
CA ARG A 49 19.21 -16.36 48.69
C ARG A 49 20.41 -15.90 49.54
N GLN A 50 21.56 -15.74 48.94
CA GLN A 50 22.70 -15.15 49.67
C GLN A 50 22.38 -13.67 49.93
N PRO A 51 22.64 -13.16 51.10
CA PRO A 51 22.52 -11.73 51.41
C PRO A 51 23.37 -10.95 50.43
N GLY A 52 22.78 -10.01 49.67
CA GLY A 52 23.46 -9.14 48.72
C GLY A 52 23.24 -9.41 47.27
N VAL A 53 22.58 -10.51 46.85
CA VAL A 53 22.21 -10.77 45.47
C VAL A 53 20.91 -10.01 45.15
N PRO A 54 20.89 -9.09 44.15
CA PRO A 54 19.66 -8.41 43.76
C PRO A 54 18.60 -9.39 43.29
N PRO A 55 17.30 -9.06 43.47
CA PRO A 55 16.24 -9.90 42.91
C PRO A 55 16.37 -9.97 41.39
N PRO A 56 15.96 -11.08 40.76
CA PRO A 56 15.96 -11.21 39.31
C PRO A 56 15.17 -10.06 38.70
N PHE A 57 15.69 -9.54 37.65
CA PHE A 57 15.13 -8.43 36.87
C PHE A 57 14.20 -8.99 35.80
N ASP A 58 13.02 -8.38 35.66
CA ASP A 58 12.07 -8.75 34.60
C ASP A 58 12.39 -7.96 33.31
N ALA A 59 13.14 -8.57 32.42
CA ALA A 59 13.47 -8.02 31.12
C ALA A 59 12.22 -7.76 30.24
N ALA A 60 11.16 -8.56 30.38
CA ALA A 60 9.93 -8.36 29.62
C ALA A 60 9.22 -7.07 30.04
N ALA A 61 9.23 -6.74 31.33
CA ALA A 61 8.66 -5.50 31.84
C ALA A 61 9.41 -4.26 31.31
N LEU A 62 10.75 -4.32 31.22
CA LEU A 62 11.52 -3.22 30.61
C LEU A 62 11.23 -3.08 29.10
N ARG A 63 11.19 -4.19 28.37
CA ARG A 63 10.85 -4.19 26.93
C ARG A 63 9.45 -3.63 26.65
N ALA A 64 8.54 -3.72 27.62
CA ALA A 64 7.21 -3.12 27.52
C ALA A 64 7.16 -1.64 27.94
N SER A 65 8.29 -1.08 28.44
CA SER A 65 8.35 0.29 28.91
C SER A 65 8.72 1.28 27.79
N PRO A 66 8.43 2.58 27.95
CA PRO A 66 8.93 3.63 27.05
C PRO A 66 10.47 3.71 26.96
N HIS A 67 11.18 3.07 27.88
CA HIS A 67 12.63 3.03 27.97
C HIS A 67 13.23 1.74 27.37
N ALA A 68 12.45 0.96 26.64
CA ALA A 68 12.86 -0.33 26.08
C ALA A 68 14.13 -0.29 25.22
N ASP A 69 14.35 0.82 24.54
CA ASP A 69 15.48 1.02 23.63
C ASP A 69 16.75 1.60 24.31
N LEU A 70 16.68 1.83 25.62
CA LEU A 70 17.82 2.36 26.38
C LEU A 70 18.67 1.21 26.93
N GLU A 71 19.98 1.34 26.77
CA GLU A 71 20.93 0.46 27.41
C GLU A 71 20.91 0.63 28.94
N CYS A 72 21.18 -0.44 29.70
CA CYS A 72 21.20 -0.42 31.17
C CYS A 72 22.10 0.69 31.71
N ALA A 73 23.25 0.90 31.07
CA ALA A 73 24.23 1.95 31.44
C ALA A 73 23.73 3.39 31.22
N ALA A 74 22.66 3.59 30.43
CA ALA A 74 22.03 4.89 30.25
C ALA A 74 21.39 5.40 31.55
N CYS A 75 20.84 4.50 32.36
CA CYS A 75 20.27 4.82 33.67
C CYS A 75 21.27 4.56 34.80
N HIS A 76 22.05 3.51 34.73
CA HIS A 76 23.07 3.11 35.67
C HIS A 76 24.47 3.61 35.22
N ALA A 77 24.59 4.93 34.99
CA ALA A 77 25.74 5.58 34.36
C ALA A 77 27.09 5.28 35.05
N GLU A 78 27.09 4.98 36.37
CA GLU A 78 28.31 4.62 37.06
C GLU A 78 28.89 3.25 36.61
N LEU A 79 28.07 2.36 36.03
CA LEU A 79 28.52 1.05 35.55
C LEU A 79 29.33 1.15 34.25
N ALA A 80 29.19 2.23 33.51
CA ALA A 80 29.99 2.47 32.31
C ALA A 80 31.50 2.53 32.53
N LYS A 81 31.95 2.73 33.80
CA LYS A 81 33.36 2.89 34.17
C LYS A 81 33.88 1.80 35.14
N LYS A 82 33.05 0.78 35.46
CA LYS A 82 33.39 -0.22 36.46
C LYS A 82 33.64 -1.60 35.82
N GLU A 83 34.51 -2.40 36.46
CA GLU A 83 34.75 -3.80 36.10
C GLU A 83 33.67 -4.70 36.71
N PHE A 84 33.33 -5.77 35.98
CA PHE A 84 32.40 -6.79 36.47
C PHE A 84 33.11 -7.89 37.24
N PRO A 85 32.55 -8.41 38.33
CA PRO A 85 31.29 -8.05 38.97
C PRO A 85 31.37 -6.67 39.68
N HIS A 86 30.28 -5.88 39.60
CA HIS A 86 30.22 -4.55 40.20
C HIS A 86 29.83 -4.58 41.70
N PRO A 87 30.06 -3.50 42.46
CA PRO A 87 29.63 -3.44 43.85
C PRO A 87 28.11 -3.53 44.04
N GLU A 88 27.66 -4.12 45.15
CA GLU A 88 26.24 -4.36 45.45
C GLU A 88 25.41 -3.09 45.56
N LYS A 89 26.01 -1.99 46.00
CA LYS A 89 25.32 -0.67 46.09
C LYS A 89 25.74 0.23 44.94
N LEU A 90 24.76 0.46 44.06
CA LEU A 90 24.89 1.44 42.99
C LEU A 90 24.35 2.82 43.43
N ALA A 91 24.84 3.86 42.82
CA ALA A 91 24.27 5.20 42.98
C ALA A 91 22.78 5.22 42.55
N LYS A 92 22.02 6.11 43.15
CA LYS A 92 20.63 6.31 42.75
C LYS A 92 20.59 6.82 41.30
N VAL A 93 19.74 6.19 40.48
CA VAL A 93 19.50 6.64 39.12
C VAL A 93 18.95 8.07 39.15
N ASP A 94 19.55 8.94 38.36
CA ASP A 94 19.12 10.33 38.17
C ASP A 94 18.25 10.46 36.92
N CYS A 95 16.93 10.48 37.15
CA CYS A 95 15.94 10.65 36.06
C CYS A 95 16.03 12.05 35.45
N GLY A 96 16.50 13.07 36.20
CA GLY A 96 16.61 14.46 35.77
C GLY A 96 17.54 14.66 34.57
N THR A 97 18.48 13.74 34.34
CA THR A 97 19.37 13.80 33.19
C THR A 97 18.59 13.80 31.85
N CYS A 98 17.49 13.08 31.77
CA CYS A 98 16.64 13.01 30.59
C CYS A 98 15.29 13.73 30.78
N HIS A 99 14.85 13.94 32.05
CA HIS A 99 13.59 14.58 32.40
C HIS A 99 13.84 15.84 33.25
N PRO A 100 14.54 16.86 32.72
CA PRO A 100 14.98 18.03 33.52
C PRO A 100 13.80 18.88 34.01
N ASP A 101 12.74 19.00 33.25
CA ASP A 101 11.56 19.80 33.62
C ASP A 101 10.81 19.18 34.78
N GLU A 102 10.55 17.88 34.72
CA GLU A 102 9.88 17.11 35.78
C GLU A 102 10.74 17.09 37.04
N GLN A 103 12.04 16.97 36.89
CA GLN A 103 12.99 17.03 38.01
C GLN A 103 12.97 18.40 38.67
N THR A 104 12.94 19.49 37.91
CA THR A 104 12.86 20.86 38.42
C THR A 104 11.56 21.09 39.18
N GLN A 105 10.42 20.66 38.61
CA GLN A 105 9.11 20.74 39.25
C GLN A 105 9.09 19.94 40.55
N TYR A 106 9.57 18.69 40.52
CA TYR A 106 9.63 17.81 41.68
C TYR A 106 10.50 18.41 42.81
N THR A 107 11.69 18.91 42.49
CA THR A 107 12.60 19.50 43.46
C THR A 107 11.96 20.70 44.15
N ALA A 108 11.21 21.53 43.42
CA ALA A 108 10.50 22.66 43.99
C ALA A 108 9.21 22.27 44.75
N SER A 109 8.71 21.04 44.60
CA SER A 109 7.49 20.56 45.23
C SER A 109 7.64 20.25 46.72
N LEU A 110 6.51 20.00 47.41
CA LEU A 110 6.47 19.55 48.78
C LEU A 110 7.21 18.22 48.97
N HIS A 111 6.97 17.26 48.07
CA HIS A 111 7.62 15.95 48.09
C HIS A 111 9.13 16.05 47.86
N GLY A 112 9.58 16.83 46.92
CA GLY A 112 11.00 17.01 46.64
C GLY A 112 11.74 17.72 47.79
N LYS A 113 11.12 18.72 48.41
CA LYS A 113 11.66 19.39 49.61
C LYS A 113 11.76 18.48 50.82
N ALA A 114 10.75 17.59 51.02
CA ALA A 114 10.79 16.61 52.08
C ALA A 114 11.91 15.59 51.85
N SER A 115 12.01 15.06 50.62
CA SER A 115 13.08 14.16 50.22
C SER A 115 14.47 14.76 50.39
N ALA A 116 14.67 16.05 50.04
CA ALA A 116 15.94 16.77 50.21
C ALA A 116 16.34 16.94 51.68
N ARG A 117 15.36 16.96 52.61
CA ARG A 117 15.62 17.01 54.04
C ARG A 117 15.86 15.61 54.66
N GLY A 118 15.88 14.55 53.86
CA GLY A 118 16.13 13.19 54.30
C GLY A 118 14.90 12.46 54.81
N ASP A 119 13.70 12.95 54.54
CA ASP A 119 12.46 12.27 54.94
C ASP A 119 12.31 10.98 54.19
N SER A 120 12.38 9.86 54.88
CA SER A 120 12.30 8.50 54.31
C SER A 120 10.91 8.14 53.79
N THR A 121 9.86 8.89 54.18
CA THR A 121 8.49 8.67 53.75
C THR A 121 8.16 9.47 52.47
N ALA A 122 8.99 10.43 52.10
CA ALA A 122 8.80 11.26 50.91
C ALA A 122 8.95 10.42 49.64
N PRO A 123 7.92 10.47 48.74
CA PRO A 123 7.98 9.69 47.49
C PRO A 123 8.97 10.28 46.51
N GLY A 124 9.81 9.44 45.90
CA GLY A 124 10.65 9.82 44.74
C GLY A 124 10.01 9.37 43.42
N CYS A 125 10.70 9.61 42.28
CA CYS A 125 10.20 9.26 40.95
C CYS A 125 9.78 7.81 40.85
N LYS A 126 10.61 6.88 41.31
CA LYS A 126 10.33 5.44 41.32
C LYS A 126 9.11 5.02 42.11
N THR A 127 8.73 5.78 43.11
CA THR A 127 7.56 5.50 43.97
C THR A 127 6.27 5.60 43.16
N CYS A 128 6.19 6.60 42.28
CA CYS A 128 5.03 6.83 41.43
C CYS A 128 5.12 6.06 40.10
N HIS A 129 6.28 6.08 39.43
CA HIS A 129 6.41 5.53 38.09
C HIS A 129 6.87 4.08 38.02
N GLY A 130 7.40 3.52 39.12
CA GLY A 130 8.08 2.23 39.11
C GLY A 130 9.56 2.36 38.76
N THR A 131 10.22 1.25 38.42
CA THR A 131 11.64 1.20 38.08
C THR A 131 11.86 0.74 36.65
N HIS A 132 11.86 -0.55 36.42
CA HIS A 132 12.04 -1.15 35.09
C HIS A 132 10.69 -1.41 34.36
N ASN A 133 9.59 -1.31 35.05
CA ASN A 133 8.21 -1.52 34.58
C ASN A 133 7.45 -0.19 34.40
N ILE A 134 8.15 0.85 34.01
CA ILE A 134 7.52 2.15 33.74
C ILE A 134 6.62 2.03 32.53
N LEU A 135 5.36 2.45 32.66
CA LEU A 135 4.39 2.49 31.58
C LEU A 135 3.89 3.91 31.35
N LEU A 136 3.51 4.21 30.10
CA LEU A 136 2.89 5.50 29.77
C LEU A 136 1.61 5.70 30.59
N PRO A 137 1.28 6.94 31.01
CA PRO A 137 0.03 7.23 31.74
C PRO A 137 -1.25 6.83 30.97
N SER A 138 -1.17 6.74 29.65
CA SER A 138 -2.26 6.26 28.79
C SER A 138 -2.49 4.74 28.85
N ASN A 139 -1.53 3.97 29.36
CA ASN A 139 -1.68 2.54 29.54
C ASN A 139 -2.50 2.29 30.84
N PRO A 140 -3.63 1.56 30.78
CA PRO A 140 -4.47 1.29 31.97
C PRO A 140 -3.73 0.62 33.13
N ASN A 141 -2.68 -0.16 32.83
CA ASN A 141 -1.85 -0.84 33.82
C ASN A 141 -0.75 0.03 34.40
N SER A 142 -0.58 1.26 33.90
CA SER A 142 0.35 2.21 34.47
C SER A 142 -0.06 2.63 35.87
N ARG A 143 0.90 2.68 36.81
CA ARG A 143 0.67 3.22 38.15
C ARG A 143 0.21 4.67 38.14
N THR A 144 0.57 5.41 37.08
CA THR A 144 0.21 6.80 36.86
C THR A 144 -0.95 6.98 35.87
N SER A 145 -1.66 5.90 35.48
CA SER A 145 -2.88 6.02 34.70
C SER A 145 -3.98 6.67 35.55
N THR A 146 -4.90 7.37 34.89
CA THR A 146 -5.98 8.12 35.56
C THR A 146 -6.74 7.25 36.60
N MET A 147 -7.02 6.00 36.27
CA MET A 147 -7.73 5.07 37.18
C MET A 147 -6.89 4.72 38.42
N GLN A 148 -5.57 4.70 38.32
CA GLN A 148 -4.67 4.28 39.40
C GLN A 148 -4.21 5.44 40.29
N ILE A 149 -4.23 6.69 39.82
CA ILE A 149 -3.75 7.88 40.55
C ILE A 149 -4.36 8.00 41.94
N PRO A 150 -5.71 7.86 42.15
CA PRO A 150 -6.27 8.00 43.50
C PRO A 150 -5.73 6.94 44.48
N GLY A 151 -5.62 5.69 44.07
CA GLY A 151 -5.04 4.62 44.84
C GLY A 151 -3.56 4.83 45.10
N LEU A 152 -2.79 5.29 44.10
CA LEU A 152 -1.37 5.63 44.26
C LEU A 152 -1.15 6.72 45.29
N CYS A 153 -1.89 7.83 45.24
CA CYS A 153 -1.79 8.90 46.23
C CYS A 153 -2.33 8.43 47.60
N GLY A 154 -3.45 7.71 47.60
CA GLY A 154 -4.09 7.15 48.79
C GLY A 154 -3.18 6.20 49.59
N SER A 155 -2.26 5.48 48.92
CA SER A 155 -1.31 4.57 49.58
C SER A 155 -0.46 5.26 50.66
N CYS A 156 -0.28 6.59 50.57
CA CYS A 156 0.41 7.40 51.58
C CYS A 156 -0.54 8.36 52.32
N HIS A 157 -1.52 8.93 51.61
CA HIS A 157 -2.39 9.99 52.13
C HIS A 157 -3.71 9.46 52.74
N GLN A 158 -3.89 8.13 52.89
CA GLN A 158 -5.03 7.57 53.58
C GLN A 158 -4.81 7.54 55.11
N GLN A 159 -5.88 7.68 55.86
CA GLN A 159 -5.82 7.58 57.33
C GLN A 159 -5.21 6.24 57.79
N GLY A 160 -4.32 6.30 58.74
CA GLY A 160 -3.65 5.11 59.29
C GLY A 160 -2.33 4.75 58.62
N THR A 161 -1.93 5.38 57.50
CA THR A 161 -0.59 5.23 56.91
C THR A 161 0.51 5.92 57.71
N ASP A 162 1.78 5.55 57.48
CA ASP A 162 2.89 6.17 58.20
C ASP A 162 3.00 7.65 57.92
N VAL A 163 2.74 8.09 56.73
CA VAL A 163 2.71 9.54 56.34
C VAL A 163 1.62 10.25 57.13
N SER A 164 0.41 9.68 57.26
CA SER A 164 -0.68 10.31 58.02
C SER A 164 -0.49 10.36 59.52
N LYS A 165 0.41 9.53 60.09
CA LYS A 165 0.79 9.53 61.48
C LYS A 165 1.92 10.48 61.82
N THR A 166 2.81 10.71 60.88
CA THR A 166 4.07 11.46 61.10
C THR A 166 4.01 12.91 60.56
N HIS A 167 3.05 13.22 59.71
CA HIS A 167 2.90 14.53 59.06
C HIS A 167 1.50 15.10 59.37
N ASP A 168 1.42 16.38 59.61
CA ASP A 168 0.15 17.10 59.76
C ASP A 168 -0.50 17.27 58.37
N ILE A 169 -1.46 16.36 58.08
CA ILE A 169 -2.28 16.44 56.91
C ILE A 169 -3.62 17.11 57.30
N PRO A 170 -3.93 18.29 56.71
CA PRO A 170 -5.08 19.09 57.18
C PRO A 170 -6.46 18.40 57.01
N GLN A 171 -6.54 17.38 56.23
CA GLN A 171 -7.79 16.63 55.99
C GLN A 171 -7.60 15.13 56.24
N THR A 172 -8.57 14.55 56.96
CA THR A 172 -8.63 13.09 57.20
C THR A 172 -9.40 12.37 56.11
N ASN A 173 -9.12 11.07 55.94
CA ASN A 173 -9.83 10.19 55.00
C ASN A 173 -9.94 10.70 53.56
N ILE A 174 -8.87 11.32 53.04
CA ILE A 174 -8.85 11.96 51.71
C ILE A 174 -9.30 11.00 50.60
N LEU A 175 -8.81 9.76 50.59
CA LEU A 175 -9.18 8.78 49.58
C LEU A 175 -10.65 8.37 49.66
N GLY A 176 -11.16 8.11 50.87
CA GLY A 176 -12.58 7.78 51.06
C GLY A 176 -13.49 8.93 50.65
N ASN A 177 -13.16 10.17 51.08
CA ASN A 177 -13.89 11.37 50.71
C ASN A 177 -13.88 11.59 49.20
N TYR A 178 -12.73 11.38 48.51
CA TYR A 178 -12.66 11.47 47.06
C TYR A 178 -13.51 10.40 46.39
N THR A 179 -13.46 9.15 46.85
CA THR A 179 -14.24 8.05 46.28
C THR A 179 -15.74 8.34 46.36
N ASP A 180 -16.20 8.92 47.45
CA ASP A 180 -17.61 9.31 47.63
C ASP A 180 -17.99 10.61 46.92
N SER A 181 -17.03 11.36 46.38
CA SER A 181 -17.30 12.60 45.65
C SER A 181 -17.86 12.33 44.25
N LEU A 182 -18.48 13.35 43.65
CA LEU A 182 -18.91 13.28 42.23
C LEU A 182 -17.74 12.89 41.27
N HIS A 183 -16.54 13.40 41.51
CA HIS A 183 -15.38 13.08 40.73
C HIS A 183 -14.94 11.61 40.91
N GLY A 184 -14.89 11.12 42.15
CA GLY A 184 -14.56 9.74 42.45
C GLY A 184 -15.57 8.74 41.91
N GLN A 185 -16.85 9.05 42.10
CA GLN A 185 -17.94 8.24 41.53
C GLN A 185 -17.90 8.22 40.00
N ALA A 186 -17.66 9.38 39.37
CA ALA A 186 -17.50 9.47 37.94
C ALA A 186 -16.33 8.59 37.44
N LEU A 187 -15.23 8.53 38.16
CA LEU A 187 -14.09 7.70 37.85
C LEU A 187 -14.36 6.23 38.10
N PHE A 188 -14.68 5.84 39.32
CA PHE A 188 -14.68 4.44 39.75
C PHE A 188 -15.97 3.71 39.43
N THR A 189 -17.11 4.39 39.48
CA THR A 189 -18.40 3.76 39.21
C THR A 189 -18.81 3.88 37.75
N LYS A 190 -18.50 5.03 37.11
CA LYS A 190 -18.85 5.29 35.69
C LYS A 190 -17.70 5.01 34.74
N GLY A 191 -16.49 4.76 35.22
CA GLY A 191 -15.31 4.53 34.37
C GLY A 191 -14.87 5.74 33.55
N LEU A 192 -15.25 6.97 33.95
CA LEU A 192 -14.95 8.19 33.20
C LEU A 192 -13.52 8.66 33.51
N THR A 193 -12.57 8.28 32.67
CA THR A 193 -11.16 8.66 32.80
C THR A 193 -10.88 10.14 32.61
N VAL A 194 -11.88 10.92 32.19
CA VAL A 194 -11.84 12.39 32.15
C VAL A 194 -12.25 13.05 33.47
N ALA A 195 -12.74 12.25 34.43
CA ALA A 195 -13.06 12.79 35.76
C ALA A 195 -11.80 13.33 36.44
N ALA A 196 -11.94 14.41 37.20
CA ALA A 196 -10.82 15.01 37.92
C ALA A 196 -10.25 14.03 38.93
N VAL A 197 -8.94 13.77 38.86
CA VAL A 197 -8.17 12.98 39.82
C VAL A 197 -7.23 13.87 40.64
N CYS A 198 -6.51 13.31 41.58
CA CYS A 198 -5.64 14.09 42.47
C CYS A 198 -4.71 15.04 41.72
N THR A 199 -4.06 14.54 40.65
CA THR A 199 -3.15 15.36 39.82
C THR A 199 -3.84 16.44 38.98
N SER A 200 -5.14 16.32 38.75
CA SER A 200 -5.92 17.35 38.04
C SER A 200 -6.03 18.64 38.84
N CYS A 201 -6.10 18.52 40.16
CA CYS A 201 -6.15 19.66 41.08
C CYS A 201 -4.75 20.01 41.62
N HIS A 202 -3.97 19.03 42.06
CA HIS A 202 -2.68 19.24 42.75
C HIS A 202 -1.47 19.29 41.83
N THR A 203 -1.63 19.09 40.49
CA THR A 203 -0.56 18.86 39.52
C THR A 203 0.19 17.53 39.75
N ALA A 204 0.99 17.08 38.79
CA ALA A 204 1.69 15.80 38.90
C ALA A 204 3.05 15.91 39.64
N HIS A 205 3.91 16.79 39.20
CA HIS A 205 5.27 16.92 39.74
C HIS A 205 5.47 18.15 40.61
N PHE A 206 4.63 19.21 40.50
CA PHE A 206 4.73 20.46 41.25
C PHE A 206 3.67 20.54 42.34
N VAL A 207 3.58 19.51 43.17
CA VAL A 207 2.61 19.47 44.28
C VAL A 207 3.03 20.45 45.38
N LEU A 208 2.22 21.49 45.61
CA LEU A 208 2.46 22.54 46.62
C LEU A 208 1.27 22.59 47.64
N PRO A 209 1.51 23.02 48.88
CA PRO A 209 0.46 23.21 49.86
C PRO A 209 -0.50 24.34 49.39
N HIS A 210 -1.75 24.31 49.86
CA HIS A 210 -2.75 25.33 49.54
C HIS A 210 -2.38 26.74 50.01
N THR A 211 -1.47 26.84 50.95
CA THR A 211 -0.93 28.10 51.49
C THR A 211 0.10 28.77 50.61
N ASP A 212 0.72 28.02 49.65
CA ASP A 212 1.65 28.59 48.69
C ASP A 212 0.88 29.29 47.57
N PRO A 213 1.11 30.59 47.28
CA PRO A 213 0.38 31.30 46.22
C PRO A 213 0.58 30.71 44.83
N ARG A 214 1.65 29.95 44.61
CA ARG A 214 1.95 29.27 43.32
C ARG A 214 1.13 27.97 43.15
N SER A 215 0.58 27.43 44.23
CA SER A 215 -0.20 26.21 44.22
C SER A 215 -1.47 26.35 43.37
N SER A 216 -1.75 25.34 42.55
CA SER A 216 -2.98 25.25 41.76
C SER A 216 -4.24 25.22 42.66
N ILE A 217 -4.10 24.82 43.90
CA ILE A 217 -5.18 24.74 44.89
C ILE A 217 -5.16 25.88 45.91
N SER A 218 -4.31 26.92 45.72
CA SER A 218 -4.34 28.13 46.57
C SER A 218 -5.65 28.87 46.36
N LYS A 219 -6.09 29.60 47.38
CA LYS A 219 -7.38 30.33 47.35
C LYS A 219 -7.50 31.26 46.15
N GLY A 220 -6.40 31.86 45.68
CA GLY A 220 -6.39 32.71 44.49
C GLY A 220 -6.43 31.99 43.16
N LYS A 221 -6.07 30.68 43.11
CA LYS A 221 -5.99 29.92 41.86
C LYS A 221 -6.98 28.78 41.72
N ILE A 222 -7.68 28.44 42.80
CA ILE A 222 -8.60 27.27 42.79
C ILE A 222 -9.73 27.42 41.76
N ALA A 223 -10.24 28.63 41.55
CA ALA A 223 -11.26 28.89 40.55
C ALA A 223 -10.74 28.60 39.11
N GLU A 224 -9.48 28.99 38.81
CA GLU A 224 -8.83 28.67 37.54
C GLU A 224 -8.67 27.16 37.36
N THR A 225 -8.32 26.46 38.43
CA THR A 225 -8.17 25.00 38.44
C THR A 225 -9.53 24.32 38.17
N CYS A 226 -10.61 24.75 38.77
CA CYS A 226 -11.96 24.22 38.52
C CYS A 226 -12.41 24.53 37.10
N ARG A 227 -12.11 25.70 36.56
CA ARG A 227 -12.47 26.15 35.22
C ARG A 227 -11.83 25.31 34.09
N LYS A 228 -10.75 24.60 34.33
CA LYS A 228 -10.17 23.68 33.33
C LYS A 228 -11.20 22.67 32.82
N CYS A 229 -12.14 22.27 33.64
CA CYS A 229 -13.21 21.35 33.30
C CYS A 229 -14.59 21.99 33.39
N HIS A 230 -14.79 22.96 34.28
CA HIS A 230 -16.07 23.64 34.57
C HIS A 230 -16.07 25.06 33.98
N GLY A 231 -15.84 25.22 32.68
CA GLY A 231 -15.49 26.46 31.98
C GLY A 231 -16.46 27.66 32.21
N GLN A 232 -17.73 27.41 32.49
CA GLN A 232 -18.69 28.49 32.69
C GLN A 232 -19.36 28.49 34.09
N ILE A 233 -18.77 27.78 35.02
CA ILE A 233 -19.33 27.66 36.36
C ILE A 233 -19.48 29.04 37.05
N GLU A 234 -18.62 30.00 36.75
CA GLU A 234 -18.72 31.36 37.23
C GLU A 234 -19.98 32.07 36.80
N ALA A 235 -20.42 31.85 35.55
CA ALA A 235 -21.63 32.47 35.04
C ALA A 235 -22.89 32.00 35.85
N VAL A 236 -22.87 30.74 36.27
CA VAL A 236 -23.92 30.16 37.11
C VAL A 236 -23.86 30.75 38.53
N HIS A 237 -22.67 30.93 39.08
CA HIS A 237 -22.49 31.42 40.46
C HIS A 237 -22.52 32.94 40.57
N ARG A 238 -22.44 33.71 39.50
CA ARG A 238 -22.57 35.19 39.50
C ARG A 238 -23.81 35.68 40.20
N LYS A 239 -24.93 34.96 40.07
CA LYS A 239 -26.18 35.30 40.76
C LYS A 239 -26.09 35.11 42.28
N VAL A 240 -25.20 34.24 42.75
CA VAL A 240 -25.02 33.94 44.20
C VAL A 240 -24.00 34.87 44.81
N ILE A 241 -23.07 35.41 44.06
CA ILE A 241 -21.93 36.20 44.54
C ILE A 241 -22.03 37.67 44.08
N ASN A 242 -23.18 38.17 43.76
CA ASN A 242 -23.42 39.56 43.29
C ASN A 242 -22.60 39.98 42.06
N GLY A 243 -22.23 39.03 41.16
CA GLY A 243 -21.57 39.34 39.91
C GLY A 243 -20.09 39.65 39.99
N GLN A 244 -19.42 39.46 41.15
CA GLN A 244 -17.96 39.65 41.23
C GLN A 244 -17.17 38.40 40.88
N LEU A 245 -16.04 38.56 40.18
CA LEU A 245 -15.13 37.46 39.82
C LEU A 245 -14.21 37.15 40.99
N TRP A 246 -14.05 35.88 41.31
CA TRP A 246 -13.22 35.42 42.44
C TRP A 246 -11.73 35.79 42.27
N GLU A 247 -11.25 35.79 41.07
CA GLU A 247 -9.86 36.17 40.78
C GLU A 247 -9.62 37.65 41.06
N SER A 248 -10.64 38.49 41.01
CA SER A 248 -10.52 39.93 41.24
C SER A 248 -10.37 40.30 42.73
N ALA A 249 -10.98 39.49 43.64
CA ALA A 249 -11.02 39.74 45.05
C ALA A 249 -11.06 38.46 45.89
N PRO A 250 -10.04 37.60 45.85
CA PRO A 250 -10.09 36.23 46.43
C PRO A 250 -10.21 36.24 47.98
N ASN A 251 -9.94 37.33 48.63
CA ASN A 251 -10.06 37.45 50.07
C ASN A 251 -11.44 37.98 50.51
N MET A 252 -12.23 38.57 49.61
CA MET A 252 -13.53 39.15 49.87
C MET A 252 -14.68 38.28 49.36
N ILE A 253 -14.40 37.39 48.47
CA ILE A 253 -15.41 36.51 47.83
C ILE A 253 -15.09 35.06 48.23
N PRO A 254 -16.04 34.24 48.60
CA PRO A 254 -15.79 32.83 48.92
C PRO A 254 -15.20 32.11 47.70
N ALA A 255 -14.16 31.36 47.93
CA ALA A 255 -13.61 30.45 46.91
C ALA A 255 -14.49 29.23 46.73
N CYS A 256 -14.34 28.49 45.59
CA CYS A 256 -15.13 27.30 45.36
C CYS A 256 -15.11 26.33 46.55
N VAL A 257 -13.98 26.20 47.20
CA VAL A 257 -13.74 25.28 48.33
C VAL A 257 -14.34 25.78 49.66
N ASP A 258 -14.79 27.01 49.74
CA ASP A 258 -15.47 27.53 50.94
C ASP A 258 -16.94 27.02 50.99
N CYS A 259 -17.52 26.70 49.85
CA CYS A 259 -18.87 26.14 49.74
C CYS A 259 -18.84 24.64 49.34
N HIS A 260 -17.91 24.23 48.47
CA HIS A 260 -17.73 22.88 48.04
C HIS A 260 -16.57 22.24 48.83
N GLU A 261 -16.85 21.39 49.77
CA GLU A 261 -15.85 20.76 50.62
C GLU A 261 -14.80 20.02 49.74
N PRO A 262 -13.50 20.35 49.83
CA PRO A 262 -12.47 19.66 49.08
C PRO A 262 -12.51 18.15 49.30
N HIS A 263 -12.28 17.37 48.24
CA HIS A 263 -12.39 15.92 48.21
C HIS A 263 -13.79 15.32 48.42
N LYS A 264 -14.80 16.14 48.84
CA LYS A 264 -16.21 15.72 49.05
C LYS A 264 -17.22 16.50 48.21
N VAL A 265 -16.85 16.93 47.03
CA VAL A 265 -17.76 17.68 46.17
C VAL A 265 -19.01 16.85 45.87
N ARG A 266 -20.16 17.33 46.40
CA ARG A 266 -21.48 16.68 46.28
C ARG A 266 -22.48 17.59 45.56
N GLN A 267 -23.55 16.99 45.08
CA GLN A 267 -24.65 17.72 44.45
C GLN A 267 -25.53 18.39 45.53
N PHE A 268 -25.97 19.63 45.24
CA PHE A 268 -26.92 20.32 46.11
C PHE A 268 -28.37 19.96 45.74
N SER A 269 -29.28 19.92 46.69
CA SER A 269 -30.72 19.77 46.49
C SER A 269 -31.36 21.09 46.13
N TYR A 270 -32.37 21.08 45.30
CA TYR A 270 -33.13 22.28 44.89
C TYR A 270 -34.29 22.55 45.84
N THR A 271 -34.67 23.82 45.92
CA THR A 271 -35.81 24.29 46.73
C THR A 271 -37.15 23.83 46.17
N GLU A 272 -38.18 23.72 47.06
CA GLU A 272 -39.56 23.37 46.66
C GLU A 272 -40.13 24.25 45.54
N GLY A 273 -40.84 23.63 44.60
CA GLY A 273 -41.45 24.29 43.44
C GLY A 273 -40.63 24.27 42.14
N MET A 274 -39.39 23.79 42.17
CA MET A 274 -38.53 23.59 40.99
C MET A 274 -38.31 22.09 40.65
N ALA A 275 -39.16 21.22 41.14
CA ALA A 275 -39.08 19.81 40.87
C ALA A 275 -39.63 19.48 39.46
N ASP A 276 -39.07 18.44 38.84
CA ASP A 276 -39.52 17.99 37.51
C ASP A 276 -41.01 17.69 37.42
N LYS A 277 -41.61 17.20 38.53
CA LYS A 277 -43.07 16.98 38.63
C LYS A 277 -43.89 18.25 38.33
N ASP A 278 -43.39 19.41 38.70
CA ASP A 278 -44.08 20.68 38.49
C ASP A 278 -44.03 21.09 37.01
N CYS A 279 -42.92 20.86 36.35
CA CYS A 279 -42.79 21.06 34.91
C CYS A 279 -43.63 20.06 34.11
N GLN A 280 -43.56 18.80 34.48
CA GLN A 280 -44.28 17.70 33.82
C GLN A 280 -45.81 17.81 33.98
N SER A 281 -46.35 18.47 35.02
CA SER A 281 -47.77 18.71 35.18
C SER A 281 -48.39 19.34 33.94
N CYS A 282 -47.61 20.08 33.17
CA CYS A 282 -48.02 20.71 31.93
C CYS A 282 -47.34 20.07 30.69
N HIS A 283 -46.03 19.84 30.75
CA HIS A 283 -45.26 19.37 29.61
C HIS A 283 -45.45 17.87 29.28
N ALA A 284 -46.10 17.09 30.18
CA ALA A 284 -46.54 15.72 29.86
C ALA A 284 -47.83 15.65 29.02
N ASN A 285 -48.43 16.80 28.66
CA ASN A 285 -49.61 16.84 27.82
C ASN A 285 -49.21 16.86 26.32
N PRO A 286 -49.51 15.81 25.52
CA PRO A 286 -49.15 15.73 24.10
C PRO A 286 -49.81 16.82 23.24
N ASN A 287 -50.87 17.42 23.70
CA ASN A 287 -51.55 18.50 23.02
C ASN A 287 -51.00 19.89 23.34
N LEU A 288 -50.01 19.99 24.22
CA LEU A 288 -49.44 21.29 24.59
C LEU A 288 -48.57 21.81 23.44
N LYS A 289 -49.05 22.86 22.79
CA LYS A 289 -48.40 23.51 21.63
C LYS A 289 -48.40 25.02 21.81
N VAL A 290 -47.39 25.67 21.28
CA VAL A 290 -47.31 27.15 21.25
C VAL A 290 -47.07 27.58 19.80
N THR A 291 -47.79 28.60 19.35
CA THR A 291 -47.62 29.21 18.04
C THR A 291 -46.71 30.44 18.16
N ARG A 292 -45.58 30.46 17.47
CA ARG A 292 -44.66 31.59 17.38
C ARG A 292 -44.55 32.06 15.95
N GLY A 293 -45.13 33.20 15.64
CA GLY A 293 -45.28 33.65 14.26
C GLY A 293 -46.06 32.64 13.43
N SER A 294 -45.54 32.16 12.34
CA SER A 294 -46.16 31.14 11.47
C SER A 294 -45.92 29.69 11.89
N ARG A 295 -45.11 29.43 12.93
CA ARG A 295 -44.68 28.07 13.32
C ARG A 295 -45.33 27.64 14.62
N THR A 296 -46.03 26.51 14.60
CA THR A 296 -46.52 25.82 15.80
C THR A 296 -45.49 24.80 16.29
N VAL A 297 -45.05 24.94 17.52
CA VAL A 297 -44.04 24.08 18.18
C VAL A 297 -44.74 23.30 19.29
N SER A 298 -44.51 21.99 19.32
CA SER A 298 -44.91 21.15 20.46
C SER A 298 -44.03 21.43 21.65
N LEU A 299 -44.64 21.57 22.81
CA LEU A 299 -43.98 21.70 24.10
C LEU A 299 -44.09 20.40 24.92
N PHE A 300 -44.59 19.34 24.31
CA PHE A 300 -44.68 18.03 24.93
C PHE A 300 -43.29 17.41 25.16
N VAL A 301 -43.11 16.88 26.33
CA VAL A 301 -41.91 16.08 26.71
C VAL A 301 -42.40 14.71 27.12
N ASP A 302 -42.01 13.70 26.35
CA ASP A 302 -42.34 12.30 26.65
C ASP A 302 -41.56 11.85 27.90
N LYS A 303 -42.30 11.54 28.95
CA LYS A 303 -41.74 11.10 30.21
C LYS A 303 -41.03 9.76 30.06
N ALA A 304 -41.55 8.84 29.27
CA ALA A 304 -40.97 7.53 29.08
C ALA A 304 -39.60 7.63 28.36
N GLU A 305 -39.49 8.49 27.32
CA GLU A 305 -38.21 8.78 26.69
C GLU A 305 -37.23 9.49 27.62
N MET A 306 -37.71 10.45 28.39
CA MET A 306 -36.91 11.18 29.35
C MET A 306 -36.39 10.27 30.47
N ASP A 307 -37.20 9.34 30.96
CA ASP A 307 -36.80 8.37 32.01
C ASP A 307 -35.70 7.41 31.53
N THR A 308 -35.54 7.19 30.21
CA THR A 308 -34.46 6.41 29.62
C THR A 308 -33.20 7.24 29.31
N SER A 309 -33.30 8.57 29.35
CA SER A 309 -32.18 9.48 29.12
C SER A 309 -31.11 9.35 30.19
N ILE A 310 -29.81 9.35 29.76
CA ILE A 310 -28.69 9.35 30.71
C ILE A 310 -28.64 10.58 31.62
N HIS A 311 -29.31 11.67 31.25
CA HIS A 311 -29.44 12.86 32.08
C HIS A 311 -30.47 12.69 33.19
N HIS A 312 -31.56 12.01 32.90
CA HIS A 312 -32.64 11.83 33.88
C HIS A 312 -32.48 10.53 34.70
N ASN A 313 -31.96 9.47 34.06
CA ASN A 313 -31.68 8.20 34.70
C ASN A 313 -30.21 7.79 34.46
N PRO A 314 -29.25 8.45 35.13
CA PRO A 314 -27.86 8.08 34.98
C PRO A 314 -27.63 6.67 35.52
N PRO A 315 -27.03 5.74 34.73
CA PRO A 315 -26.85 4.34 35.12
C PRO A 315 -26.10 4.14 36.43
N SER A 316 -25.31 5.12 36.79
CA SER A 316 -24.43 5.06 37.98
C SER A 316 -25.01 5.73 39.21
N HIS A 317 -26.08 6.54 39.09
CA HIS A 317 -26.71 7.26 40.19
C HIS A 317 -28.19 7.48 39.88
N PRO A 318 -29.03 6.45 39.96
CA PRO A 318 -30.46 6.57 39.68
C PRO A 318 -31.15 7.58 40.59
N ASP A 319 -30.56 7.88 41.75
CA ASP A 319 -31.12 8.78 42.74
C ASP A 319 -30.78 10.26 42.53
N THR A 320 -30.00 10.60 41.47
CA THR A 320 -29.58 11.98 41.20
C THR A 320 -29.81 12.39 39.74
N PRO A 321 -31.01 12.38 39.22
CA PRO A 321 -31.34 12.82 37.89
C PRO A 321 -31.00 14.31 37.67
N VAL A 322 -30.64 14.68 36.41
CA VAL A 322 -30.52 16.08 36.04
C VAL A 322 -31.93 16.65 35.93
N ALA A 323 -32.24 17.65 36.75
CA ALA A 323 -33.54 18.30 36.76
C ALA A 323 -33.74 19.23 35.56
N CYS A 324 -34.99 19.41 35.13
CA CYS A 324 -35.38 20.31 34.04
C CYS A 324 -34.75 21.71 34.16
N VAL A 325 -34.74 22.26 35.36
CA VAL A 325 -34.19 23.61 35.63
C VAL A 325 -32.68 23.72 35.49
N GLN A 326 -31.95 22.62 35.49
CA GLN A 326 -30.52 22.62 35.28
C GLN A 326 -30.15 22.85 33.82
N CYS A 327 -30.98 22.40 32.90
CA CYS A 327 -30.84 22.69 31.47
C CYS A 327 -31.60 24.00 31.12
N HIS A 328 -32.79 24.18 31.64
CA HIS A 328 -33.63 25.33 31.40
C HIS A 328 -33.46 26.40 32.48
N THR A 329 -32.27 26.94 32.62
CA THR A 329 -31.82 27.83 33.70
C THR A 329 -32.58 29.17 33.78
N GLY A 330 -33.31 29.57 32.74
CA GLY A 330 -34.15 30.75 32.73
C GLY A 330 -35.61 30.49 33.04
N GLY A 331 -36.00 29.20 33.21
CA GLY A 331 -37.38 28.83 33.56
C GLY A 331 -37.69 29.12 35.01
N THR A 332 -38.59 30.03 35.26
CA THR A 332 -39.23 30.15 36.57
C THR A 332 -40.54 29.40 36.50
N PRO A 333 -40.81 28.46 37.41
CA PRO A 333 -42.13 27.83 37.49
C PRO A 333 -43.16 28.91 37.78
N SER A 334 -43.99 29.24 36.81
CA SER A 334 -45.06 30.19 36.90
C SER A 334 -46.35 29.43 36.85
N HIS A 335 -47.12 29.55 37.83
CA HIS A 335 -48.54 29.11 37.84
C HIS A 335 -49.42 29.94 36.91
N LYS A 336 -48.95 31.07 36.37
CA LYS A 336 -49.58 31.88 35.34
C LYS A 336 -49.22 31.42 33.96
N ARG A 337 -50.15 31.11 33.10
CA ARG A 337 -49.95 30.67 31.72
C ARG A 337 -50.25 31.78 30.73
N PRO A 338 -49.58 31.81 29.60
CA PRO A 338 -48.42 30.95 29.19
C PRO A 338 -47.17 31.28 30.02
N CYS A 339 -46.24 30.35 30.11
CA CYS A 339 -44.93 30.62 30.71
C CYS A 339 -44.28 31.76 29.92
N ASP A 340 -44.31 32.98 30.43
CA ASP A 340 -43.93 34.21 29.70
C ASP A 340 -42.41 34.29 29.43
N THR A 341 -41.63 33.45 30.08
CA THR A 341 -40.18 33.39 29.97
C THR A 341 -39.74 32.08 29.36
N MET A 342 -39.88 31.98 28.05
CA MET A 342 -39.11 30.93 27.36
C MET A 342 -37.64 31.37 27.30
N PRO A 343 -36.83 30.61 27.96
CA PRO A 343 -35.43 30.96 28.11
C PRO A 343 -34.69 30.90 26.76
N ALA A 344 -33.54 31.50 26.78
CA ALA A 344 -32.50 31.28 25.79
C ALA A 344 -32.30 29.80 25.54
N LYS A 345 -31.69 29.46 24.40
CA LYS A 345 -31.25 28.10 24.08
C LYS A 345 -30.53 27.47 25.25
N VAL A 346 -30.78 26.19 25.49
CA VAL A 346 -30.10 25.44 26.55
C VAL A 346 -28.59 25.54 26.34
N ASP A 347 -27.87 25.91 27.38
CA ASP A 347 -26.41 25.99 27.35
C ASP A 347 -25.79 24.72 27.90
N CYS A 348 -25.42 23.81 26.99
CA CYS A 348 -24.78 22.55 27.35
C CYS A 348 -23.37 22.76 27.97
N SER A 349 -22.78 23.96 27.81
CA SER A 349 -21.42 24.23 28.30
C SER A 349 -21.29 24.27 29.83
N ILE A 350 -22.44 24.39 30.53
CA ILE A 350 -22.49 24.33 31.98
C ILE A 350 -21.91 23.02 32.50
N CYS A 351 -22.21 21.90 31.83
CA CYS A 351 -21.77 20.56 32.21
C CYS A 351 -20.77 19.97 31.21
N HIS A 352 -20.82 20.41 29.95
CA HIS A 352 -19.96 19.89 28.84
C HIS A 352 -19.11 21.00 28.22
N PRO A 353 -18.27 21.73 28.97
CA PRO A 353 -17.52 22.88 28.45
C PRO A 353 -16.52 22.50 27.36
N THR A 354 -15.85 21.36 27.50
CA THR A 354 -14.87 20.87 26.51
C THR A 354 -15.56 20.57 25.17
N GLN A 355 -16.66 19.82 25.20
CA GLN A 355 -17.39 19.44 23.99
C GLN A 355 -17.98 20.65 23.28
N VAL A 356 -18.50 21.61 24.05
CA VAL A 356 -19.08 22.86 23.52
C VAL A 356 -17.99 23.76 22.93
N ASN A 357 -16.82 23.85 23.57
CA ASN A 357 -15.71 24.64 23.04
C ASN A 357 -15.17 23.98 21.75
N ASP A 358 -14.97 22.66 21.73
CA ASP A 358 -14.58 21.91 20.54
C ASP A 358 -15.59 22.10 19.40
N TYR A 359 -16.90 22.04 19.71
CA TYR A 359 -17.94 22.29 18.73
C TYR A 359 -17.91 23.72 18.19
N ARG A 360 -17.72 24.73 19.03
CA ARG A 360 -17.64 26.15 18.59
C ARG A 360 -16.47 26.38 17.63
N GLU A 361 -15.35 25.67 17.81
CA GLU A 361 -14.20 25.72 16.91
C GLU A 361 -14.41 24.89 15.64
N SER A 362 -15.33 23.95 15.64
CA SER A 362 -15.58 23.05 14.52
C SER A 362 -16.19 23.77 13.30
N THR A 363 -16.15 23.09 12.15
CA THR A 363 -16.85 23.55 10.94
C THR A 363 -18.36 23.73 11.21
N HIS A 364 -18.96 22.79 11.92
CA HIS A 364 -20.39 22.85 12.27
C HIS A 364 -20.71 24.04 13.17
N GLY A 365 -19.96 24.23 14.23
CA GLY A 365 -20.14 25.34 15.16
C GLY A 365 -19.90 26.71 14.54
N THR A 366 -18.86 26.81 13.68
CA THR A 366 -18.58 28.05 12.94
C THR A 366 -19.71 28.41 11.99
N LEU A 367 -20.25 27.46 11.25
CA LEU A 367 -21.40 27.69 10.36
C LEU A 367 -22.65 28.05 11.15
N ALA A 368 -22.91 27.38 12.26
CA ALA A 368 -24.03 27.71 13.14
C ALA A 368 -23.92 29.14 13.70
N ALA A 369 -22.72 29.58 14.10
CA ALA A 369 -22.46 30.93 14.59
C ALA A 369 -22.65 31.99 13.49
N GLN A 370 -22.41 31.64 12.22
CA GLN A 370 -22.71 32.47 11.06
C GLN A 370 -24.19 32.51 10.65
N GLY A 371 -25.07 31.83 11.40
CA GLY A 371 -26.50 31.79 11.13
C GLY A 371 -26.92 30.78 10.06
N SER A 372 -26.06 29.83 9.70
CA SER A 372 -26.46 28.76 8.76
C SER A 372 -27.52 27.86 9.42
N HIS A 373 -28.68 27.79 8.81
CA HIS A 373 -29.79 26.93 9.27
C HIS A 373 -29.56 25.44 8.98
N ASP A 374 -28.57 25.09 8.16
CA ASP A 374 -28.22 23.72 7.77
C ASP A 374 -27.06 23.17 8.61
N ALA A 375 -26.44 23.99 9.45
CA ALA A 375 -25.39 23.54 10.35
C ALA A 375 -26.02 22.77 11.52
N PRO A 376 -25.59 21.52 11.81
CA PRO A 376 -26.14 20.74 12.91
C PRO A 376 -25.74 21.37 14.26
N THR A 377 -26.64 21.29 15.21
CA THR A 377 -26.42 21.67 16.60
C THR A 377 -26.27 20.43 17.48
N CYS A 378 -26.02 20.61 18.77
CA CYS A 378 -25.95 19.49 19.71
C CYS A 378 -27.18 18.58 19.64
N GLN A 379 -28.37 19.18 19.44
CA GLN A 379 -29.65 18.46 19.43
C GLN A 379 -29.87 17.60 18.17
N ASP A 380 -29.19 17.89 17.09
CA ASP A 380 -29.28 17.11 15.83
C ASP A 380 -28.52 15.79 15.94
N CYS A 381 -27.54 15.72 16.82
CA CYS A 381 -26.77 14.51 17.10
C CYS A 381 -27.17 13.81 18.39
N HIS A 382 -27.57 14.60 19.41
CA HIS A 382 -27.99 14.14 20.73
C HIS A 382 -29.43 14.56 20.97
N SER A 383 -30.35 13.63 20.95
CA SER A 383 -31.76 13.92 21.23
C SER A 383 -31.92 14.63 22.58
N PRO A 384 -32.56 15.82 22.65
CA PRO A 384 -32.47 16.67 23.82
C PRO A 384 -33.02 16.05 25.12
N HIS A 385 -34.16 15.39 25.06
CA HIS A 385 -34.79 14.77 26.22
C HIS A 385 -34.57 13.24 26.27
N HIS A 386 -34.06 12.64 25.19
CA HIS A 386 -33.77 11.22 25.07
C HIS A 386 -32.30 11.03 24.72
N THR A 387 -31.39 11.62 25.49
CA THR A 387 -29.98 11.43 25.29
C THR A 387 -29.55 10.05 25.82
N LEU A 388 -29.19 9.14 24.93
CA LEU A 388 -28.69 7.81 25.26
C LEU A 388 -27.16 7.80 25.36
N ALA A 389 -26.63 6.90 26.17
CA ALA A 389 -25.20 6.71 26.25
C ALA A 389 -24.62 6.24 24.91
N LYS A 390 -23.41 6.68 24.58
CA LYS A 390 -22.75 6.30 23.32
C LYS A 390 -22.49 4.78 23.15
N ASN A 391 -22.56 4.01 24.23
CA ASN A 391 -22.45 2.55 24.23
C ASN A 391 -23.81 1.84 24.17
N ASP A 392 -24.91 2.58 24.21
CA ASP A 392 -26.27 2.07 23.99
C ASP A 392 -26.46 1.89 22.46
N SER A 393 -26.90 0.72 22.06
CA SER A 393 -27.15 0.42 20.64
C SER A 393 -28.25 1.24 19.99
N ALA A 394 -29.20 1.78 20.80
CA ALA A 394 -30.24 2.66 20.33
C ALA A 394 -29.78 4.12 20.21
N SER A 395 -28.63 4.49 20.78
CA SER A 395 -28.11 5.86 20.70
C SER A 395 -27.77 6.24 19.26
N PRO A 396 -28.16 7.42 18.77
CA PRO A 396 -27.71 7.93 17.47
C PRO A 396 -26.15 8.04 17.37
N THR A 397 -25.50 8.25 18.51
CA THR A 397 -24.03 8.37 18.61
C THR A 397 -23.31 7.04 18.89
N PHE A 398 -24.04 5.92 18.93
CA PHE A 398 -23.45 4.59 18.96
C PHE A 398 -22.63 4.34 17.69
N SER A 399 -21.46 3.76 17.80
CA SER A 399 -20.51 3.63 16.68
C SER A 399 -21.16 3.14 15.38
N ARG A 400 -22.08 2.15 15.46
CA ARG A 400 -22.77 1.59 14.29
C ARG A 400 -23.76 2.58 13.67
N ASN A 401 -24.34 3.50 14.45
CA ASN A 401 -25.35 4.45 14.01
C ASN A 401 -24.74 5.78 13.50
N VAL A 402 -23.47 6.07 13.88
CA VAL A 402 -22.79 7.31 13.46
C VAL A 402 -22.79 7.51 11.94
N PRO A 403 -22.51 6.50 11.07
CA PRO A 403 -22.56 6.72 9.64
C PRO A 403 -23.94 7.16 9.13
N ALA A 404 -25.01 6.58 9.67
CA ALA A 404 -26.38 6.97 9.31
C ALA A 404 -26.73 8.37 9.82
N LEU A 405 -26.23 8.73 11.01
CA LEU A 405 -26.39 10.09 11.56
C LEU A 405 -25.72 11.13 10.64
N CYS A 406 -24.48 10.91 10.24
CA CYS A 406 -23.75 11.81 9.34
C CYS A 406 -24.39 11.84 7.93
N ALA A 407 -24.94 10.72 7.47
CA ALA A 407 -25.58 10.59 6.16
C ALA A 407 -26.78 11.52 5.98
N GLN A 408 -27.46 11.90 7.06
CA GLN A 408 -28.60 12.83 7.00
C GLN A 408 -28.27 14.14 6.26
N CYS A 409 -26.98 14.55 6.31
CA CYS A 409 -26.50 15.75 5.63
C CYS A 409 -25.42 15.47 4.57
N HIS A 410 -24.56 14.47 4.80
CA HIS A 410 -23.37 14.20 3.98
C HIS A 410 -23.56 13.12 2.90
N GLN A 411 -24.72 12.49 2.80
CA GLN A 411 -25.02 11.56 1.72
C GLN A 411 -25.16 12.31 0.38
N THR A 412 -24.80 11.66 -0.71
CA THR A 412 -24.90 12.21 -2.07
C THR A 412 -26.32 12.73 -2.34
N GLY A 413 -26.41 13.98 -2.80
CA GLY A 413 -27.68 14.69 -3.04
C GLY A 413 -28.24 15.44 -1.84
N HIS A 414 -27.68 15.28 -0.64
CA HIS A 414 -28.08 16.06 0.55
C HIS A 414 -27.33 17.39 0.63
N LYS A 415 -27.83 18.31 1.46
CA LYS A 415 -27.41 19.72 1.50
C LYS A 415 -25.91 19.93 1.69
N ALA A 416 -25.26 19.20 2.62
CA ALA A 416 -23.83 19.31 2.86
C ALA A 416 -23.01 18.77 1.68
N ALA A 417 -23.44 17.64 1.08
CA ALA A 417 -22.79 17.05 -0.06
C ALA A 417 -22.87 17.95 -1.31
N LEU A 418 -23.98 18.65 -1.51
CA LEU A 418 -24.16 19.59 -2.62
C LEU A 418 -23.28 20.85 -2.50
N ARG A 419 -22.97 21.27 -1.27
CA ARG A 419 -22.08 22.43 -1.00
C ARG A 419 -20.60 22.08 -0.99
N TYR A 420 -20.28 20.79 -0.90
CA TYR A 420 -18.89 20.35 -0.83
C TYR A 420 -18.18 20.48 -2.18
N THR A 421 -17.15 21.31 -2.22
CA THR A 421 -16.34 21.57 -3.43
C THR A 421 -15.00 20.82 -3.43
N GLY A 422 -14.77 19.96 -2.46
CA GLY A 422 -13.53 19.21 -2.32
C GLY A 422 -13.42 18.01 -3.27
N LYS A 423 -12.26 17.37 -3.28
CA LYS A 423 -11.94 16.25 -4.18
C LYS A 423 -12.61 14.91 -3.80
N GLN A 424 -13.15 14.82 -2.58
CA GLN A 424 -13.76 13.58 -2.06
C GLN A 424 -15.27 13.62 -2.30
N THR A 425 -15.74 12.85 -3.26
CA THR A 425 -17.20 12.72 -3.55
C THR A 425 -17.72 11.40 -3.00
N ASN A 426 -19.05 11.31 -2.87
CA ASN A 426 -19.76 10.09 -2.43
C ASN A 426 -19.20 9.53 -1.11
N ILE A 427 -19.00 10.42 -0.13
CA ILE A 427 -18.28 10.12 1.12
C ILE A 427 -18.93 8.97 1.88
N ILE A 428 -20.25 9.00 2.02
CA ILE A 428 -21.00 7.98 2.78
C ILE A 428 -20.99 6.64 2.05
N GLU A 429 -21.25 6.66 0.76
CA GLU A 429 -21.26 5.47 -0.09
C GLU A 429 -19.87 4.80 -0.11
N ASN A 430 -18.82 5.60 -0.31
CA ASN A 430 -17.45 5.13 -0.29
C ASN A 430 -17.06 4.54 1.08
N TYR A 431 -17.47 5.21 2.18
CA TYR A 431 -17.22 4.68 3.52
C TYR A 431 -17.95 3.35 3.74
N THR A 432 -19.21 3.25 3.33
CA THR A 432 -20.04 2.04 3.51
C THR A 432 -19.41 0.83 2.79
N GLU A 433 -18.84 1.05 1.60
CA GLU A 433 -18.14 0.02 0.84
C GLU A 433 -16.71 -0.24 1.32
N SER A 434 -16.15 0.62 2.16
CA SER A 434 -14.80 0.46 2.70
C SER A 434 -14.70 -0.73 3.67
N ILE A 435 -13.47 -1.17 3.95
CA ILE A 435 -13.23 -2.22 4.94
C ILE A 435 -13.74 -1.81 6.33
N HIS A 436 -13.61 -0.53 6.69
CA HIS A 436 -14.12 0.00 7.96
C HIS A 436 -15.65 -0.02 7.97
N GLY A 437 -16.29 0.47 6.92
CA GLY A 437 -17.76 0.47 6.82
C GLY A 437 -18.34 -0.95 6.81
N LYS A 438 -17.77 -1.86 6.03
CA LYS A 438 -18.17 -3.28 6.02
C LYS A 438 -17.97 -3.95 7.39
N GLY A 439 -16.84 -3.69 8.03
CA GLY A 439 -16.55 -4.19 9.37
C GLY A 439 -17.60 -3.71 10.38
N LEU A 440 -17.94 -2.43 10.33
CA LEU A 440 -18.92 -1.83 11.25
C LEU A 440 -20.36 -2.26 10.96
N LEU A 441 -20.79 -2.15 9.71
CA LEU A 441 -22.21 -2.25 9.33
C LEU A 441 -22.61 -3.69 9.00
N GLN A 442 -21.76 -4.46 8.32
CA GLN A 442 -22.06 -5.83 7.90
C GLN A 442 -21.59 -6.86 8.93
N SER A 443 -20.37 -6.69 9.49
CA SER A 443 -19.80 -7.63 10.45
C SER A 443 -20.12 -7.27 11.91
N GLY A 444 -20.72 -6.11 12.19
CA GLY A 444 -21.09 -5.68 13.53
C GLY A 444 -19.91 -5.33 14.46
N LEU A 445 -18.72 -5.10 13.90
CA LEU A 445 -17.52 -4.80 14.67
C LEU A 445 -17.49 -3.34 15.13
N THR A 446 -18.03 -3.06 16.28
CA THR A 446 -18.18 -1.71 16.86
C THR A 446 -16.85 -1.01 17.18
N VAL A 447 -15.74 -1.75 17.18
CA VAL A 447 -14.37 -1.21 17.32
C VAL A 447 -13.81 -0.67 16.01
N THR A 448 -14.47 -0.95 14.89
CA THR A 448 -14.07 -0.44 13.57
C THR A 448 -14.29 1.06 13.50
N ALA A 449 -13.37 1.77 12.85
CA ALA A 449 -13.42 3.23 12.77
C ALA A 449 -14.71 3.73 12.11
N ALA A 450 -15.54 4.44 12.85
CA ALA A 450 -16.64 5.26 12.33
C ALA A 450 -16.13 6.65 11.94
N CYS A 451 -16.98 7.51 11.40
CA CYS A 451 -16.62 8.87 10.96
C CYS A 451 -15.88 9.67 12.05
N THR A 452 -16.38 9.61 13.29
CA THR A 452 -15.81 10.33 14.43
C THR A 452 -14.46 9.82 14.90
N ALA A 453 -14.05 8.62 14.50
CA ALA A 453 -12.72 8.10 14.81
C ALA A 453 -11.62 8.84 14.02
N CYS A 454 -11.94 9.31 12.83
CA CYS A 454 -11.02 10.06 11.98
C CYS A 454 -11.21 11.57 12.11
N HIS A 455 -12.47 12.03 12.13
CA HIS A 455 -12.82 13.45 12.12
C HIS A 455 -13.00 14.06 13.51
N THR A 456 -12.89 13.26 14.58
CA THR A 456 -13.32 13.60 15.93
C THR A 456 -14.85 13.73 16.07
N ALA A 457 -15.35 13.90 17.29
CA ALA A 457 -16.80 13.91 17.52
C ALA A 457 -17.40 15.33 17.65
N HIS A 458 -16.63 16.29 18.15
CA HIS A 458 -17.11 17.64 18.41
C HIS A 458 -16.25 18.72 17.76
N ARG A 459 -15.04 18.36 17.27
CA ARG A 459 -14.09 19.29 16.67
C ARG A 459 -13.77 18.91 15.24
N GLU A 460 -14.82 18.77 14.43
CA GLU A 460 -14.69 18.45 12.99
C GLU A 460 -14.15 19.67 12.25
N LEU A 461 -12.81 19.74 12.17
CA LEU A 461 -12.11 20.79 11.45
C LEU A 461 -11.90 20.39 9.99
N PRO A 462 -11.87 21.38 9.07
CA PRO A 462 -11.54 21.09 7.66
C PRO A 462 -10.14 20.51 7.52
N ALA A 463 -9.93 19.70 6.49
CA ALA A 463 -8.62 19.09 6.21
C ALA A 463 -7.51 20.13 5.92
N SER A 464 -7.87 21.39 5.70
CA SER A 464 -6.93 22.50 5.52
C SER A 464 -6.46 23.13 6.84
N ASP A 465 -7.15 22.88 7.95
CA ASP A 465 -6.76 23.42 9.27
C ASP A 465 -5.65 22.54 9.88
N PRO A 466 -4.49 23.09 10.24
CA PRO A 466 -3.39 22.31 10.84
C PRO A 466 -3.74 21.58 12.14
N ARG A 467 -4.81 22.01 12.82
CA ARG A 467 -5.32 21.38 14.06
C ARG A 467 -6.25 20.20 13.79
N SER A 468 -6.69 20.03 12.54
CA SER A 468 -7.58 18.94 12.15
C SER A 468 -6.88 17.60 12.28
N SER A 469 -7.56 16.59 12.81
CA SER A 469 -7.08 15.19 12.84
C SER A 469 -6.84 14.63 11.43
N VAL A 470 -7.54 15.15 10.44
CA VAL A 470 -7.40 14.76 9.01
C VAL A 470 -6.56 15.76 8.21
N TYR A 471 -5.90 16.71 8.87
CA TYR A 471 -4.87 17.53 8.23
C TYR A 471 -3.69 16.64 7.82
N ARG A 472 -3.10 16.90 6.66
CA ARG A 472 -2.12 15.99 6.03
C ARG A 472 -1.04 15.48 6.98
N SER A 473 -0.40 16.35 7.77
CA SER A 473 0.65 15.91 8.71
C SER A 473 0.11 15.09 9.88
N ASN A 474 -1.19 15.17 10.18
CA ASN A 474 -1.80 14.51 11.32
C ASN A 474 -2.42 13.15 10.97
N ILE A 475 -2.66 12.88 9.67
CA ILE A 475 -3.31 11.64 9.21
C ILE A 475 -2.62 10.40 9.76
N ALA A 476 -1.28 10.36 9.73
CA ALA A 476 -0.54 9.19 10.21
C ALA A 476 -0.78 8.94 11.71
N ALA A 477 -0.80 9.99 12.52
CA ALA A 477 -1.10 9.91 13.96
C ALA A 477 -2.56 9.51 14.21
N THR A 478 -3.49 9.97 13.39
CA THR A 478 -4.91 9.58 13.47
C THR A 478 -5.09 8.09 13.19
N CYS A 479 -4.47 7.57 12.15
CA CYS A 479 -4.48 6.13 11.85
C CYS A 479 -3.80 5.30 12.96
N ALA A 480 -2.76 5.86 13.57
CA ALA A 480 -1.97 5.21 14.64
C ALA A 480 -2.78 4.91 15.91
N GLN A 481 -3.93 5.56 16.11
CA GLN A 481 -4.81 5.26 17.25
C GLN A 481 -5.24 3.78 17.29
N CYS A 482 -5.37 3.16 16.10
CA CYS A 482 -5.70 1.75 15.97
C CYS A 482 -4.60 0.95 15.27
N HIS A 483 -3.87 1.54 14.32
CA HIS A 483 -2.83 0.90 13.51
C HIS A 483 -1.42 1.23 14.01
N ARG A 484 -1.18 1.11 15.32
CA ARG A 484 0.06 1.51 15.95
C ARG A 484 1.31 0.86 15.36
N GLY A 485 1.30 -0.47 15.18
CA GLY A 485 2.45 -1.19 14.62
C GLY A 485 2.78 -0.80 13.18
N ILE A 486 1.76 -0.47 12.38
CA ILE A 486 1.95 0.06 11.02
C ILE A 486 2.57 1.46 11.06
N TYR A 487 2.12 2.29 11.98
CA TYR A 487 2.67 3.63 12.17
C TYR A 487 4.14 3.60 12.57
N GLU A 488 4.54 2.70 13.46
CA GLU A 488 5.94 2.52 13.87
C GLU A 488 6.82 2.11 12.67
N GLN A 489 6.35 1.20 11.84
CA GLN A 489 7.03 0.86 10.59
C GLN A 489 7.14 2.08 9.66
N PHE A 490 6.04 2.82 9.48
CA PHE A 490 6.01 4.01 8.64
C PHE A 490 6.99 5.09 9.13
N THR A 491 7.10 5.32 10.43
CA THR A 491 8.02 6.33 10.98
C THR A 491 9.50 6.04 10.68
N SER A 492 9.86 4.78 10.44
CA SER A 492 11.21 4.37 10.02
C SER A 492 11.42 4.39 8.50
N SER A 493 10.37 4.61 7.73
CA SER A 493 10.38 4.60 6.26
C SER A 493 10.94 5.90 5.68
N VAL A 494 11.51 5.82 4.46
CA VAL A 494 11.89 7.01 3.67
C VAL A 494 10.71 7.93 3.33
N HIS A 495 9.49 7.46 3.44
CA HIS A 495 8.28 8.26 3.26
C HIS A 495 7.91 9.08 4.50
N SER A 496 8.54 8.81 5.63
CA SER A 496 8.29 9.56 6.87
C SER A 496 9.12 10.84 6.93
N PRO A 497 8.55 11.97 7.40
CA PRO A 497 9.27 13.19 7.65
C PRO A 497 10.30 13.07 8.79
N THR A 498 10.24 12.00 9.58
CA THR A 498 11.26 11.71 10.61
C THR A 498 12.59 11.28 9.96
N VAL A 499 12.54 10.56 8.86
CA VAL A 499 13.69 10.02 8.13
C VAL A 499 14.11 10.96 7.00
N THR A 500 13.16 11.37 6.15
CA THR A 500 13.44 12.17 4.95
C THR A 500 13.15 13.65 5.21
N LYS A 501 14.21 14.44 5.29
CA LYS A 501 14.12 15.89 5.41
C LYS A 501 14.08 16.51 4.02
N THR A 502 12.91 16.90 3.58
CA THR A 502 12.68 17.46 2.24
C THR A 502 11.57 18.51 2.29
N ASN A 503 11.63 19.48 1.38
CA ASN A 503 10.53 20.42 1.16
C ASN A 503 9.44 19.86 0.22
N LYS A 504 9.66 18.66 -0.33
CA LYS A 504 8.65 17.99 -1.15
C LYS A 504 7.62 17.32 -0.24
N GLU A 505 6.39 17.27 -0.70
CA GLU A 505 5.28 16.64 0.00
C GLU A 505 5.49 15.12 0.02
N LEU A 506 5.65 14.56 1.23
CA LEU A 506 5.77 13.13 1.43
C LEU A 506 4.38 12.46 1.48
N PRO A 507 4.25 11.20 1.04
CA PRO A 507 2.98 10.50 1.09
C PRO A 507 2.54 10.21 2.52
N VAL A 508 1.23 10.28 2.75
CA VAL A 508 0.58 9.85 4.00
C VAL A 508 -0.31 8.64 3.72
N CYS A 509 -0.87 8.04 4.78
CA CYS A 509 -1.67 6.82 4.68
C CYS A 509 -2.77 6.91 3.61
N ALA A 510 -3.47 8.04 3.54
CA ALA A 510 -4.58 8.25 2.60
C ALA A 510 -4.15 8.37 1.12
N ASP A 511 -2.88 8.61 0.83
CA ASP A 511 -2.39 8.66 -0.55
C ASP A 511 -2.29 7.27 -1.17
N CYS A 512 -2.06 6.25 -0.34
CA CYS A 512 -1.97 4.85 -0.77
C CYS A 512 -3.28 4.08 -0.56
N HIS A 513 -3.97 4.34 0.58
CA HIS A 513 -5.15 3.60 0.99
C HIS A 513 -6.48 4.32 0.70
N SER A 514 -6.43 5.53 0.12
CA SER A 514 -7.57 6.45 0.04
C SER A 514 -8.08 6.90 1.42
N ALA A 515 -9.11 7.77 1.45
CA ALA A 515 -9.64 8.29 2.71
C ALA A 515 -10.95 7.57 3.11
N HIS A 516 -11.94 7.56 2.24
CA HIS A 516 -13.26 7.00 2.54
C HIS A 516 -13.51 5.63 1.89
N SER A 517 -12.80 5.30 0.80
CA SER A 517 -12.91 4.01 0.09
C SER A 517 -11.72 3.08 0.42
N ILE A 518 -11.40 2.93 1.71
CA ILE A 518 -10.29 2.09 2.14
C ILE A 518 -10.62 0.63 1.86
N GLU A 519 -9.83 0.00 0.96
CA GLU A 519 -10.01 -1.39 0.55
C GLU A 519 -9.22 -2.36 1.45
N ARG A 520 -9.62 -3.63 1.40
CA ARG A 520 -8.82 -4.72 1.97
C ARG A 520 -7.53 -4.87 1.17
N THR A 521 -6.39 -4.89 1.87
CA THR A 521 -5.06 -4.99 1.24
C THR A 521 -4.77 -6.36 0.62
N ASP A 522 -5.54 -7.38 0.96
CA ASP A 522 -5.48 -8.72 0.38
C ASP A 522 -6.41 -8.90 -0.84
N SER A 523 -7.27 -7.92 -1.14
CA SER A 523 -8.12 -7.97 -2.33
C SER A 523 -7.29 -7.92 -3.61
N SER A 524 -7.76 -8.59 -4.66
CA SER A 524 -7.10 -8.58 -5.97
C SER A 524 -7.02 -7.17 -6.56
N ASP A 525 -8.07 -6.40 -6.40
CA ASP A 525 -8.17 -5.05 -6.95
C ASP A 525 -7.18 -4.10 -6.26
N PHE A 526 -7.12 -4.10 -4.93
CA PHE A 526 -6.11 -3.32 -4.21
C PHE A 526 -4.68 -3.71 -4.63
N ARG A 527 -4.38 -5.02 -4.67
CA ARG A 527 -3.03 -5.51 -5.02
C ARG A 527 -2.60 -5.15 -6.44
N LEU A 528 -3.53 -5.02 -7.37
CA LEU A 528 -3.23 -4.59 -8.74
C LEU A 528 -3.18 -3.07 -8.88
N ASN A 529 -4.01 -2.34 -8.13
CA ASN A 529 -4.13 -0.89 -8.25
C ASN A 529 -3.09 -0.11 -7.45
N ILE A 530 -2.53 -0.69 -6.39
CA ILE A 530 -1.57 0.01 -5.51
C ILE A 530 -0.32 0.52 -6.26
N MET A 531 0.09 -0.16 -7.34
CA MET A 531 1.22 0.27 -8.16
C MET A 531 0.95 1.63 -8.83
N ASN A 532 -0.30 1.91 -9.19
CA ASN A 532 -0.69 3.20 -9.75
C ASN A 532 -0.60 4.32 -8.70
N GLN A 533 -0.83 4.01 -7.43
CA GLN A 533 -0.64 4.97 -6.34
C GLN A 533 0.84 5.34 -6.17
N CYS A 534 1.73 4.34 -6.23
CA CYS A 534 3.18 4.59 -6.27
C CYS A 534 3.57 5.48 -7.46
N GLY A 535 2.97 5.21 -8.63
CA GLY A 535 3.21 5.92 -9.89
C GLY A 535 2.85 7.41 -9.87
N ARG A 536 1.95 7.84 -8.99
CA ARG A 536 1.61 9.28 -8.85
C ARG A 536 2.81 10.15 -8.51
N CYS A 537 3.76 9.62 -7.75
CA CYS A 537 4.99 10.31 -7.36
C CYS A 537 6.23 9.72 -8.06
N HIS A 538 6.24 8.41 -8.32
CA HIS A 538 7.35 7.67 -8.92
C HIS A 538 7.05 7.28 -10.38
N GLN A 539 6.58 8.24 -11.19
CA GLN A 539 6.08 7.98 -12.55
C GLN A 539 7.10 7.22 -13.41
N GLN A 540 8.30 7.73 -13.59
CA GLN A 540 9.34 7.11 -14.45
C GLN A 540 9.70 5.69 -14.00
N ILE A 541 9.80 5.47 -12.68
CA ILE A 541 10.12 4.15 -12.12
C ILE A 541 8.96 3.18 -12.34
N THR A 542 7.73 3.65 -12.23
CA THR A 542 6.53 2.85 -12.43
C THR A 542 6.34 2.48 -13.90
N GLU A 543 6.61 3.41 -14.81
CA GLU A 543 6.64 3.15 -16.26
C GLU A 543 7.68 2.07 -16.59
N ALA A 544 8.92 2.23 -16.09
CA ALA A 544 9.97 1.24 -16.27
C ALA A 544 9.61 -0.13 -15.64
N TYR A 545 8.92 -0.15 -14.48
CA TYR A 545 8.42 -1.39 -13.90
C TYR A 545 7.42 -2.08 -14.81
N PHE A 546 6.45 -1.35 -15.41
CA PHE A 546 5.47 -1.93 -16.32
C PHE A 546 6.06 -2.45 -17.64
N GLU A 547 7.26 -2.03 -17.99
CA GLU A 547 8.03 -2.62 -19.10
C GLU A 547 8.64 -3.97 -18.74
N THR A 548 8.82 -4.28 -17.46
CA THR A 548 9.38 -5.57 -17.00
C THR A 548 8.35 -6.70 -17.08
N PHE A 549 8.83 -7.93 -16.98
CA PHE A 549 7.96 -9.11 -16.91
C PHE A 549 6.97 -9.03 -15.74
N HIS A 550 7.42 -8.63 -14.54
CA HIS A 550 6.56 -8.51 -13.37
C HIS A 550 5.42 -7.49 -13.59
N GLY A 551 5.75 -6.34 -14.16
CA GLY A 551 4.77 -5.31 -14.44
C GLY A 551 3.78 -5.70 -15.53
N LYS A 552 4.25 -6.28 -16.64
CA LYS A 552 3.40 -6.79 -17.72
C LYS A 552 2.43 -7.87 -17.25
N ALA A 553 2.94 -8.81 -16.46
CA ALA A 553 2.12 -9.86 -15.87
C ALA A 553 1.08 -9.30 -14.87
N SER A 554 1.47 -8.31 -14.07
CA SER A 554 0.53 -7.61 -13.16
C SER A 554 -0.57 -6.88 -13.92
N ASN A 555 -0.25 -6.23 -15.05
CA ASN A 555 -1.24 -5.59 -15.93
C ASN A 555 -2.29 -6.56 -16.49
N LEU A 556 -1.92 -7.82 -16.67
CA LEU A 556 -2.80 -8.90 -17.14
C LEU A 556 -3.51 -9.63 -16.00
N GLY A 557 -3.48 -9.10 -14.77
CA GLY A 557 -4.16 -9.68 -13.62
C GLY A 557 -3.34 -10.69 -12.82
N GLY A 558 -2.04 -10.82 -13.06
CA GLY A 558 -1.15 -11.74 -12.33
C GLY A 558 -1.00 -11.36 -10.86
N LEU A 559 -1.70 -12.06 -9.96
CA LEU A 559 -1.67 -11.78 -8.52
C LEU A 559 -0.38 -12.23 -7.84
N LYS A 560 0.24 -13.30 -8.33
CA LYS A 560 1.46 -13.90 -7.75
C LYS A 560 2.75 -13.21 -8.21
N THR A 561 2.68 -12.31 -9.17
CA THR A 561 3.85 -11.55 -9.63
C THR A 561 4.25 -10.49 -8.63
N ALA A 562 5.56 -10.27 -8.45
CA ALA A 562 6.08 -9.27 -7.53
C ALA A 562 5.61 -7.85 -7.89
N LYS A 563 5.08 -7.13 -6.92
CA LYS A 563 4.71 -5.71 -6.98
C LYS A 563 5.76 -4.87 -6.26
N CYS A 564 5.63 -3.54 -6.32
CA CYS A 564 6.58 -2.64 -5.68
C CYS A 564 6.80 -2.99 -4.19
N TYR A 565 5.73 -3.24 -3.46
CA TYR A 565 5.78 -3.55 -2.02
C TYR A 565 6.40 -4.92 -1.69
N ASP A 566 6.39 -5.89 -2.60
CA ASP A 566 7.00 -7.20 -2.38
C ASP A 566 8.53 -7.09 -2.28
N CYS A 567 9.11 -6.15 -3.04
CA CYS A 567 10.54 -5.87 -3.05
C CYS A 567 10.94 -4.80 -2.03
N HIS A 568 10.20 -3.67 -2.01
CA HIS A 568 10.56 -2.50 -1.21
C HIS A 568 10.01 -2.51 0.21
N GLY A 569 9.04 -3.36 0.52
CA GLY A 569 8.18 -3.24 1.69
C GLY A 569 6.99 -2.32 1.42
N SER A 570 6.06 -2.26 2.35
CA SER A 570 4.86 -1.44 2.23
C SER A 570 4.91 -0.20 3.13
N HIS A 571 5.21 -0.39 4.41
CA HIS A 571 5.28 0.67 5.39
C HIS A 571 6.70 0.92 5.90
N ASP A 572 7.59 -0.05 5.74
CA ASP A 572 8.99 -0.08 6.14
C ASP A 572 9.95 0.12 4.95
N ILE A 573 9.63 1.04 4.05
CA ILE A 573 10.44 1.29 2.86
C ILE A 573 11.74 1.98 3.27
N LEU A 574 12.86 1.29 3.08
CA LEU A 574 14.20 1.74 3.49
C LEU A 574 15.12 1.92 2.27
N PRO A 575 16.11 2.84 2.34
CA PRO A 575 17.13 2.95 1.32
C PRO A 575 17.86 1.62 1.14
N VAL A 576 18.33 1.31 -0.07
CA VAL A 576 19.09 0.07 -0.34
C VAL A 576 20.42 0.00 0.43
N THR A 577 20.90 1.13 0.91
CA THR A 577 22.10 1.25 1.75
C THR A 577 21.86 0.88 3.21
N ASP A 578 20.61 0.89 3.67
CA ASP A 578 20.27 0.46 5.03
C ASP A 578 20.34 -1.07 5.11
N PRO A 579 21.11 -1.66 6.05
CA PRO A 579 21.20 -3.12 6.19
C PRO A 579 19.86 -3.82 6.43
N ARG A 580 18.89 -3.14 7.04
CA ARG A 580 17.53 -3.65 7.28
C ARG A 580 16.68 -3.69 6.02
N SER A 581 17.04 -2.93 4.99
CA SER A 581 16.30 -2.90 3.72
C SER A 581 16.21 -4.30 3.12
N ARG A 582 15.03 -4.65 2.61
CA ARG A 582 14.81 -5.90 1.86
C ARG A 582 15.67 -5.98 0.60
N LEU A 583 16.08 -4.83 0.06
CA LEU A 583 16.92 -4.71 -1.13
C LEU A 583 18.39 -4.41 -0.80
N SER A 584 18.76 -4.39 0.49
CA SER A 584 20.16 -4.27 0.87
C SER A 584 20.99 -5.43 0.28
N ARG A 585 22.29 -5.20 0.18
CA ARG A 585 23.21 -6.22 -0.33
C ARG A 585 23.12 -7.55 0.43
N ALA A 586 22.78 -7.54 1.71
CA ALA A 586 22.62 -8.74 2.52
C ALA A 586 21.30 -9.47 2.24
N ASN A 587 20.20 -8.72 2.02
CA ASN A 587 18.85 -9.27 2.03
C ASN A 587 18.24 -9.52 0.66
N ILE A 588 18.78 -8.92 -0.42
CA ILE A 588 18.18 -8.98 -1.76
C ILE A 588 17.99 -10.41 -2.27
N VAL A 589 18.92 -11.32 -1.98
CA VAL A 589 18.83 -12.74 -2.39
C VAL A 589 17.63 -13.41 -1.72
N ASN A 590 17.43 -13.16 -0.43
CA ASN A 590 16.30 -13.70 0.32
C ASN A 590 14.97 -13.07 -0.16
N THR A 591 14.99 -11.79 -0.52
CA THR A 591 13.82 -11.10 -1.05
C THR A 591 13.37 -11.70 -2.39
N CYS A 592 14.30 -11.92 -3.31
CA CYS A 592 14.02 -12.63 -4.57
C CYS A 592 13.62 -14.08 -4.32
N GLY A 593 14.26 -14.74 -3.33
CA GLY A 593 14.08 -16.15 -2.98
C GLY A 593 12.67 -16.49 -2.49
N LYS A 594 11.87 -15.51 -2.05
CA LYS A 594 10.46 -15.72 -1.65
C LYS A 594 9.60 -16.29 -2.79
N CYS A 595 9.93 -15.93 -4.03
CA CYS A 595 9.23 -16.40 -5.23
C CYS A 595 10.14 -17.24 -6.14
N HIS A 596 11.43 -16.92 -6.20
CA HIS A 596 12.44 -17.56 -7.05
C HIS A 596 13.30 -18.54 -6.23
N MET A 597 12.80 -19.77 -6.08
CA MET A 597 13.55 -20.83 -5.39
C MET A 597 14.88 -21.08 -6.10
N GLY A 598 15.99 -20.97 -5.37
CA GLY A 598 17.35 -21.06 -5.96
C GLY A 598 17.95 -19.70 -6.35
N SER A 599 17.30 -18.60 -5.98
CA SER A 599 17.85 -17.25 -6.09
C SER A 599 19.25 -17.17 -5.48
N HIS A 600 20.15 -16.49 -6.16
CA HIS A 600 21.54 -16.28 -5.74
C HIS A 600 22.02 -14.88 -6.18
N ARG A 601 23.24 -14.53 -5.81
CA ARG A 601 23.79 -13.19 -5.98
C ARG A 601 23.76 -12.66 -7.42
N GLN A 602 24.14 -13.49 -8.38
CA GLN A 602 24.15 -13.08 -9.79
C GLN A 602 22.72 -12.91 -10.33
N PHE A 603 21.76 -13.78 -9.90
CA PHE A 603 20.36 -13.62 -10.23
C PHE A 603 19.80 -12.29 -9.70
N ALA A 604 20.15 -11.92 -8.46
CA ALA A 604 19.75 -10.64 -7.87
C ALA A 604 20.33 -9.41 -8.59
N GLY A 605 21.25 -9.60 -9.54
CA GLY A 605 21.72 -8.55 -10.46
C GLY A 605 20.76 -8.23 -11.62
N TYR A 606 19.56 -8.82 -11.66
CA TYR A 606 18.47 -8.40 -12.55
C TYR A 606 18.08 -6.94 -12.31
N LEU A 607 17.90 -6.18 -13.38
CA LEU A 607 17.60 -4.75 -13.32
C LEU A 607 16.09 -4.52 -13.34
N THR A 608 15.52 -4.29 -12.16
CA THR A 608 14.06 -4.23 -11.97
C THR A 608 13.38 -2.96 -12.49
N HIS A 609 14.15 -1.87 -12.69
CA HIS A 609 13.65 -0.59 -13.19
C HIS A 609 14.46 -0.08 -14.37
N ALA A 610 15.09 -1.02 -15.12
CA ALA A 610 15.86 -0.64 -16.29
C ALA A 610 14.94 -0.28 -17.45
N THR A 611 15.31 0.77 -18.16
CA THR A 611 14.65 1.20 -19.40
C THR A 611 15.65 1.20 -20.55
N HIS A 612 15.14 1.01 -21.75
CA HIS A 612 15.93 1.13 -22.97
C HIS A 612 16.07 2.58 -23.47
N HIS A 613 15.52 3.57 -22.74
CA HIS A 613 15.57 4.97 -23.11
C HIS A 613 16.81 5.72 -22.59
N ASP A 614 17.57 5.13 -21.65
CA ASP A 614 18.73 5.75 -21.03
C ASP A 614 20.04 5.07 -21.47
N PRO A 615 20.76 5.62 -22.47
CA PRO A 615 21.99 5.01 -22.98
C PRO A 615 23.17 5.13 -22.01
N GLN A 616 23.13 6.09 -21.07
CA GLN A 616 24.23 6.28 -20.11
C GLN A 616 24.14 5.27 -18.99
N LYS A 617 22.95 5.04 -18.47
CA LYS A 617 22.73 4.15 -17.33
C LYS A 617 22.59 2.69 -17.77
N TYR A 618 21.97 2.44 -18.93
CA TYR A 618 21.66 1.09 -19.43
C TYR A 618 22.10 0.87 -20.88
N PRO A 619 23.41 1.05 -21.23
CA PRO A 619 23.86 1.02 -22.61
C PRO A 619 23.52 -0.30 -23.32
N PHE A 620 23.67 -1.46 -22.65
CA PHE A 620 23.35 -2.75 -23.27
C PHE A 620 21.88 -2.86 -23.68
N LEU A 621 20.94 -2.38 -22.87
CA LEU A 621 19.52 -2.40 -23.20
C LEU A 621 19.21 -1.43 -24.35
N PHE A 622 19.79 -0.23 -24.31
CA PHE A 622 19.61 0.77 -25.36
C PHE A 622 20.07 0.23 -26.73
N TYR A 623 21.31 -0.25 -26.82
CA TYR A 623 21.82 -0.75 -28.10
C TYR A 623 21.14 -2.03 -28.56
N THR A 624 20.74 -2.91 -27.64
CA THR A 624 19.96 -4.10 -27.97
C THR A 624 18.62 -3.73 -28.57
N PHE A 625 17.88 -2.82 -27.93
CA PHE A 625 16.57 -2.37 -28.41
C PHE A 625 16.67 -1.72 -29.78
N TRP A 626 17.59 -0.79 -29.98
CA TRP A 626 17.76 -0.14 -31.27
C TRP A 626 18.30 -1.07 -32.35
N GLY A 627 19.15 -2.02 -31.98
CA GLY A 627 19.60 -3.09 -32.87
C GLY A 627 18.44 -3.97 -33.34
N MET A 628 17.58 -4.41 -32.43
CA MET A 628 16.40 -5.21 -32.75
C MET A 628 15.37 -4.40 -33.56
N THR A 629 15.15 -3.14 -33.23
CA THR A 629 14.27 -2.25 -33.99
C THR A 629 14.79 -2.06 -35.43
N THR A 630 16.09 -1.84 -35.58
CA THR A 630 16.72 -1.73 -36.91
C THR A 630 16.58 -3.02 -37.69
N LEU A 631 16.78 -4.17 -37.05
CA LEU A 631 16.58 -5.48 -37.68
C LEU A 631 15.13 -5.68 -38.12
N LEU A 632 14.17 -5.37 -37.29
CA LEU A 632 12.73 -5.45 -37.59
C LEU A 632 12.36 -4.57 -38.78
N VAL A 633 12.67 -3.29 -38.70
CA VAL A 633 12.33 -2.33 -39.75
C VAL A 633 13.09 -2.66 -41.03
N GLY A 634 14.38 -2.93 -40.95
CA GLY A 634 15.22 -3.30 -42.10
C GLY A 634 14.72 -4.54 -42.81
N THR A 635 14.41 -5.60 -42.05
CA THR A 635 13.86 -6.85 -42.62
C THR A 635 12.52 -6.61 -43.31
N LEU A 636 11.58 -5.89 -42.69
CA LEU A 636 10.29 -5.61 -43.28
C LEU A 636 10.39 -4.69 -44.50
N VAL A 637 11.24 -3.67 -44.49
CA VAL A 637 11.46 -2.77 -45.62
C VAL A 637 12.08 -3.52 -46.79
N ILE A 638 13.16 -4.27 -46.57
CA ILE A 638 13.85 -5.01 -47.62
C ILE A 638 12.91 -6.07 -48.21
N SER A 639 12.29 -6.90 -47.37
CA SER A 639 11.36 -7.95 -47.81
C SER A 639 10.10 -7.39 -48.44
N GLY A 640 9.54 -6.31 -47.89
CA GLY A 640 8.39 -5.62 -48.44
C GLY A 640 8.69 -5.00 -49.81
N THR A 641 9.86 -4.36 -50.00
CA THR A 641 10.29 -3.80 -51.30
C THR A 641 10.49 -4.95 -52.32
N HIS A 642 11.09 -6.06 -51.93
CA HIS A 642 11.25 -7.25 -52.77
C HIS A 642 9.86 -7.79 -53.21
N THR A 643 8.93 -7.92 -52.26
CA THR A 643 7.56 -8.41 -52.51
C THR A 643 6.77 -7.45 -53.42
N LEU A 644 6.87 -6.17 -53.21
CA LEU A 644 6.22 -5.14 -54.06
C LEU A 644 6.82 -5.15 -55.49
N ALA A 645 8.15 -5.25 -55.63
CA ALA A 645 8.79 -5.35 -56.91
C ALA A 645 8.38 -6.64 -57.67
N TRP A 646 8.11 -7.72 -56.98
CA TRP A 646 7.63 -8.97 -57.57
C TRP A 646 6.15 -8.95 -57.96
N LEU A 647 5.31 -8.19 -57.30
CA LEU A 647 3.87 -8.22 -57.46
C LEU A 647 3.40 -7.99 -58.92
N PRO A 648 3.92 -7.03 -59.71
CA PRO A 648 3.50 -6.82 -61.08
C PRO A 648 3.76 -8.06 -61.96
N ARG A 649 4.88 -8.72 -61.74
CA ARG A 649 5.24 -9.97 -62.48
C ARG A 649 4.35 -11.11 -62.08
N SER A 650 4.06 -11.25 -60.81
CA SER A 650 3.16 -12.29 -60.27
C SER A 650 1.73 -12.14 -60.81
N LEU A 651 1.24 -10.91 -60.99
CA LEU A 651 -0.04 -10.61 -61.63
C LEU A 651 -0.08 -10.98 -63.13
N GLN A 652 1.01 -10.74 -63.82
CA GLN A 652 1.14 -11.16 -65.26
C GLN A 652 1.11 -12.70 -65.36
N TYR A 653 1.89 -13.40 -64.50
CA TYR A 653 1.94 -14.85 -64.52
C TYR A 653 0.62 -15.52 -64.08
N ARG A 654 -0.24 -14.85 -63.32
CA ARG A 654 -1.58 -15.36 -62.94
C ARG A 654 -2.43 -15.69 -64.16
N LYS A 655 -2.33 -14.88 -65.24
CA LYS A 655 -3.08 -15.12 -66.46
C LYS A 655 -2.63 -16.43 -67.10
N LEU A 656 -1.30 -16.65 -67.17
CA LEU A 656 -0.70 -17.84 -67.75
C LEU A 656 -0.98 -19.13 -66.91
N ALA A 657 -0.98 -19.01 -65.57
CA ALA A 657 -1.23 -20.15 -64.72
C ALA A 657 -2.68 -20.66 -64.76
N ARG A 658 -3.64 -19.81 -65.08
CA ARG A 658 -5.06 -20.18 -65.18
C ARG A 658 -5.37 -20.97 -66.47
N SER A 659 -4.59 -20.82 -67.53
CA SER A 659 -4.78 -21.51 -68.82
C SER A 659 -4.26 -22.96 -68.85
N GLY A 660 -3.46 -23.38 -67.92
CA GLY A 660 -2.82 -24.68 -67.83
C GLY A 660 -3.25 -25.61 -66.69
N HIS A 661 -4.38 -25.32 -66.02
CA HIS A 661 -4.85 -26.16 -64.89
C HIS A 661 -5.60 -27.41 -65.45
N ASP A 662 -4.85 -28.50 -65.68
CA ASP A 662 -5.46 -29.81 -65.79
C ASP A 662 -5.82 -30.36 -64.43
N LYS A 663 -7.12 -30.40 -64.11
CA LYS A 663 -7.65 -30.87 -62.83
C LYS A 663 -7.39 -32.36 -62.56
N ASN A 664 -7.12 -33.14 -63.55
CA ASN A 664 -6.91 -34.56 -63.48
C ASN A 664 -5.46 -34.97 -63.84
N GLY A 665 -4.56 -34.01 -63.94
CA GLY A 665 -3.18 -34.22 -64.33
C GLY A 665 -2.31 -34.91 -63.26
N LEU A 666 -1.14 -35.37 -63.70
CA LEU A 666 -0.13 -35.95 -62.83
C LEU A 666 0.50 -34.87 -61.93
N TYR A 667 0.81 -35.28 -60.71
CA TYR A 667 1.53 -34.46 -59.71
C TYR A 667 2.90 -35.03 -59.48
N VAL A 668 3.86 -34.18 -59.14
CA VAL A 668 5.23 -34.53 -58.71
C VAL A 668 5.27 -34.41 -57.19
N ARG A 669 5.73 -35.46 -56.51
CA ARG A 669 5.94 -35.47 -55.06
C ARG A 669 7.11 -34.54 -54.71
N ARG A 670 6.77 -33.47 -54.00
CA ARG A 670 7.73 -32.46 -53.61
C ARG A 670 8.17 -32.58 -52.16
N PHE A 671 7.24 -32.96 -51.29
CA PHE A 671 7.46 -33.11 -49.84
C PHE A 671 7.10 -34.53 -49.39
N ARG A 672 7.75 -34.97 -48.30
CA ARG A 672 7.38 -36.18 -47.58
C ARG A 672 6.23 -35.89 -46.58
N PRO A 673 5.43 -36.86 -46.18
CA PRO A 673 4.41 -36.69 -45.13
C PRO A 673 4.97 -36.14 -43.83
N LEU A 674 6.22 -36.48 -43.47
CA LEU A 674 6.93 -35.93 -42.32
C LEU A 674 7.02 -34.40 -42.39
N HIS A 675 7.45 -33.86 -43.57
CA HIS A 675 7.57 -32.39 -43.73
C HIS A 675 6.24 -31.68 -43.56
N ARG A 676 5.14 -32.23 -44.03
CA ARG A 676 3.79 -31.73 -43.79
C ARG A 676 3.45 -31.70 -42.30
N ASN A 677 3.72 -32.82 -41.60
CA ASN A 677 3.37 -32.93 -40.19
C ASN A 677 4.23 -31.96 -39.35
N LEU A 678 5.51 -31.83 -39.65
CA LEU A 678 6.37 -30.82 -39.02
C LEU A 678 5.88 -29.41 -39.28
N HIS A 679 5.43 -29.11 -40.51
CA HIS A 679 4.88 -27.80 -40.85
C HIS A 679 3.55 -27.50 -40.07
N LEU A 680 2.71 -28.51 -39.87
CA LEU A 680 1.51 -28.36 -39.01
C LEU A 680 1.85 -28.11 -37.56
N MET A 681 2.91 -28.76 -37.04
CA MET A 681 3.42 -28.48 -35.71
C MET A 681 3.96 -27.06 -35.59
N VAL A 682 4.70 -26.57 -36.63
CA VAL A 682 5.15 -25.18 -36.71
C VAL A 682 3.97 -24.20 -36.64
N ILE A 683 2.95 -24.40 -37.48
CA ILE A 683 1.78 -23.51 -37.54
C ILE A 683 1.09 -23.47 -36.15
N SER A 684 0.82 -24.63 -35.56
CA SER A 684 0.10 -24.73 -34.27
C SER A 684 0.88 -24.10 -33.15
N SER A 685 2.19 -24.42 -33.04
CA SER A 685 3.04 -23.84 -31.98
C SER A 685 3.24 -22.34 -32.19
N PHE A 686 3.47 -21.91 -33.43
CA PHE A 686 3.73 -20.50 -33.74
C PHE A 686 2.50 -19.60 -33.42
N LEU A 687 1.29 -20.03 -33.82
CA LEU A 687 0.05 -19.32 -33.53
C LEU A 687 -0.19 -19.21 -32.01
N GLY A 688 0.05 -20.31 -31.29
CA GLY A 688 -0.07 -20.30 -29.82
C GLY A 688 0.97 -19.40 -29.13
N LEU A 689 2.23 -19.47 -29.56
CA LEU A 689 3.32 -18.61 -29.06
C LEU A 689 3.07 -17.14 -29.40
N ALA A 690 2.65 -16.84 -30.62
CA ALA A 690 2.34 -15.48 -31.06
C ALA A 690 1.17 -14.88 -30.25
N LEU A 691 0.06 -15.62 -30.10
CA LEU A 691 -1.08 -15.15 -29.33
C LEU A 691 -0.71 -14.84 -27.88
N THR A 692 -0.07 -15.77 -27.20
CA THR A 692 0.26 -15.62 -25.78
C THR A 692 1.40 -14.63 -25.55
N GLY A 693 2.41 -14.65 -26.43
CA GLY A 693 3.56 -13.74 -26.35
C GLY A 693 3.19 -12.28 -26.65
N MET A 694 2.41 -12.03 -27.70
CA MET A 694 1.95 -10.66 -28.03
C MET A 694 1.00 -10.12 -26.99
N THR A 695 0.15 -10.96 -26.37
CA THR A 695 -0.67 -10.58 -25.21
C THR A 695 0.18 -10.06 -24.06
N LEU A 696 1.29 -10.70 -23.75
CA LEU A 696 2.22 -10.25 -22.71
C LEU A 696 3.01 -9.00 -23.13
N LYS A 697 3.51 -8.96 -24.39
CA LYS A 697 4.27 -7.81 -24.89
C LYS A 697 3.45 -6.53 -24.83
N PHE A 698 2.19 -6.58 -25.24
CA PHE A 698 1.26 -5.44 -25.29
C PHE A 698 0.26 -5.46 -24.12
N SER A 699 0.69 -5.85 -22.92
CA SER A 699 -0.14 -6.00 -21.73
C SER A 699 -0.92 -4.73 -21.32
N TYR A 700 -0.48 -3.55 -21.76
CA TYR A 700 -1.15 -2.27 -21.57
C TYR A 700 -2.39 -2.10 -22.48
N ALA A 701 -2.45 -2.82 -23.60
CA ALA A 701 -3.54 -2.68 -24.54
C ALA A 701 -4.85 -3.35 -24.03
N PRO A 702 -6.02 -2.72 -24.27
CA PRO A 702 -7.31 -3.29 -23.82
C PRO A 702 -7.60 -4.69 -24.33
N TRP A 703 -7.22 -4.97 -25.59
CA TRP A 703 -7.42 -6.28 -26.19
C TRP A 703 -6.60 -7.39 -25.52
N ALA A 704 -5.36 -7.05 -25.05
CA ALA A 704 -4.52 -8.02 -24.36
C ALA A 704 -5.14 -8.47 -23.02
N LYS A 705 -5.70 -7.51 -22.26
CA LYS A 705 -6.46 -7.80 -21.03
C LYS A 705 -7.67 -8.69 -21.32
N LYS A 706 -8.39 -8.43 -22.44
CA LYS A 706 -9.56 -9.20 -22.85
C LYS A 706 -9.21 -10.63 -23.28
N ILE A 707 -8.08 -10.80 -24.01
CA ILE A 707 -7.57 -12.13 -24.37
C ILE A 707 -7.15 -12.90 -23.11
N ALA A 708 -6.42 -12.28 -22.19
CA ALA A 708 -6.04 -12.89 -20.92
C ALA A 708 -7.29 -13.34 -20.13
N TRP A 709 -8.30 -12.49 -20.02
CA TRP A 709 -9.57 -12.82 -19.38
C TRP A 709 -10.27 -14.02 -20.03
N LEU A 710 -10.32 -14.10 -21.36
CA LEU A 710 -10.89 -15.23 -22.10
C LEU A 710 -10.11 -16.52 -21.83
N LEU A 711 -8.77 -16.47 -21.88
CA LEU A 711 -7.91 -17.64 -21.61
C LEU A 711 -8.05 -18.14 -20.16
N GLY A 712 -8.39 -17.25 -19.22
CA GLY A 712 -8.64 -17.58 -17.83
C GLY A 712 -10.04 -18.09 -17.51
N GLY A 713 -10.88 -18.37 -18.52
CA GLY A 713 -12.25 -18.79 -18.29
C GLY A 713 -13.10 -17.70 -17.66
N PHE A 714 -12.96 -16.46 -18.13
CA PHE A 714 -13.60 -15.23 -17.66
C PHE A 714 -13.11 -14.73 -16.30
N GLU A 715 -11.93 -15.16 -15.88
CA GLU A 715 -11.29 -14.71 -14.66
C GLU A 715 -9.88 -14.14 -14.96
N SER A 716 -9.68 -12.83 -14.71
CA SER A 716 -8.43 -12.15 -15.05
C SER A 716 -7.21 -12.73 -14.31
N ALA A 717 -7.38 -13.14 -13.06
CA ALA A 717 -6.30 -13.71 -12.24
C ALA A 717 -5.75 -15.02 -12.82
N ARG A 718 -6.60 -15.86 -13.44
CA ARG A 718 -6.20 -17.11 -14.09
C ARG A 718 -5.69 -16.93 -15.50
N GLY A 719 -6.05 -15.83 -16.15
CA GLY A 719 -5.74 -15.59 -17.56
C GLY A 719 -4.26 -15.54 -17.87
N PHE A 720 -3.49 -14.87 -17.05
CA PHE A 720 -2.05 -14.80 -17.17
C PHE A 720 -1.39 -16.19 -16.98
N GLU A 721 -1.82 -16.97 -15.98
CA GLU A 721 -1.29 -18.30 -15.71
C GLU A 721 -1.60 -19.27 -16.88
N ALA A 722 -2.83 -19.24 -17.39
CA ALA A 722 -3.25 -20.04 -18.54
C ALA A 722 -2.45 -19.70 -19.81
N ALA A 723 -2.28 -18.40 -20.09
CA ALA A 723 -1.45 -17.95 -21.20
C ALA A 723 0.00 -18.44 -21.07
N GLY A 724 0.57 -18.39 -19.86
CA GLY A 724 1.91 -18.90 -19.58
C GLY A 724 2.05 -20.42 -19.79
N LEU A 725 1.04 -21.21 -19.42
CA LEU A 725 1.02 -22.66 -19.66
C LEU A 725 0.94 -22.98 -21.15
N ILE A 726 0.06 -22.30 -21.88
CA ILE A 726 -0.07 -22.47 -23.34
C ILE A 726 1.23 -22.09 -24.04
N HIS A 727 1.87 -20.98 -23.63
CA HIS A 727 3.14 -20.54 -24.19
C HIS A 727 4.23 -21.59 -24.03
N ARG A 728 4.40 -22.13 -22.83
CA ARG A 728 5.40 -23.17 -22.53
C ARG A 728 5.10 -24.47 -23.28
N PHE A 729 3.83 -24.88 -23.36
CA PHE A 729 3.43 -26.06 -24.13
C PHE A 729 3.79 -25.89 -25.62
N CYS A 730 3.45 -24.73 -26.21
CA CYS A 730 3.81 -24.43 -27.58
C CYS A 730 5.33 -24.33 -27.80
N ALA A 731 6.07 -23.84 -26.80
CA ALA A 731 7.55 -23.84 -26.84
C ALA A 731 8.12 -25.27 -26.85
N ILE A 732 7.61 -26.18 -26.01
CA ILE A 732 7.98 -27.60 -26.05
C ILE A 732 7.68 -28.20 -27.41
N LEU A 733 6.51 -27.92 -27.99
CA LEU A 733 6.15 -28.38 -29.33
C LEU A 733 7.11 -27.84 -30.39
N THR A 734 7.56 -26.57 -30.25
CA THR A 734 8.57 -25.96 -31.13
C THR A 734 9.90 -26.68 -31.03
N PHE A 735 10.42 -26.94 -29.86
CA PHE A 735 11.66 -27.70 -29.69
C PHE A 735 11.53 -29.14 -30.19
N THR A 736 10.35 -29.74 -30.01
CA THR A 736 10.07 -31.10 -30.49
C THR A 736 10.13 -31.19 -32.02
N TYR A 737 9.41 -30.31 -32.73
CA TYR A 737 9.46 -30.37 -34.21
C TYR A 737 10.86 -30.02 -34.75
N PHE A 738 11.55 -29.08 -34.09
CA PHE A 738 12.90 -28.71 -34.47
C PHE A 738 13.88 -29.87 -34.29
N GLY A 739 13.81 -30.57 -33.16
CA GLY A 739 14.58 -31.78 -32.88
C GLY A 739 14.30 -32.91 -33.89
N LEU A 740 13.01 -33.16 -34.21
CA LEU A 740 12.61 -34.11 -35.25
C LEU A 740 13.14 -33.73 -36.64
N HIS A 741 13.12 -32.42 -36.96
CA HIS A 741 13.69 -31.92 -38.20
C HIS A 741 15.20 -32.10 -38.26
N LEU A 742 15.93 -31.80 -37.20
CA LEU A 742 17.39 -32.04 -37.12
C LEU A 742 17.71 -33.53 -37.24
N TYR A 743 16.95 -34.40 -36.60
CA TYR A 743 17.09 -35.84 -36.70
C TYR A 743 16.90 -36.30 -38.17
N ASP A 744 15.85 -35.80 -38.83
CA ASP A 744 15.61 -36.11 -40.24
C ASP A 744 16.75 -35.61 -41.15
N LEU A 745 17.28 -34.42 -40.89
CA LEU A 745 18.41 -33.83 -41.61
C LEU A 745 19.66 -34.70 -41.47
N VAL A 746 19.98 -35.15 -40.26
CA VAL A 746 21.10 -36.06 -39.97
C VAL A 746 20.91 -37.39 -40.69
N LYS A 747 19.70 -37.96 -40.63
CA LYS A 747 19.36 -39.23 -41.30
C LYS A 747 19.52 -39.15 -42.83
N GLU A 748 19.03 -38.08 -43.45
CA GLU A 748 19.16 -37.87 -44.90
C GLU A 748 20.62 -37.56 -45.32
N HIS A 749 21.37 -36.81 -44.48
CA HIS A 749 22.79 -36.61 -44.66
C HIS A 749 23.57 -37.96 -44.71
N HIS A 750 23.31 -38.86 -43.75
CA HIS A 750 23.96 -40.18 -43.70
C HIS A 750 23.65 -40.99 -44.94
N LYS A 751 22.40 -40.95 -45.44
CA LYS A 751 22.00 -41.64 -46.69
C LYS A 751 22.69 -41.06 -47.91
N SER A 752 23.02 -39.77 -47.92
CA SER A 752 23.59 -39.10 -49.09
C SER A 752 25.03 -39.48 -49.36
N GLY A 753 25.74 -40.02 -48.36
CA GLY A 753 27.17 -40.33 -48.44
C GLY A 753 28.11 -39.14 -48.69
N LYS A 754 27.58 -37.90 -48.62
CA LYS A 754 28.32 -36.65 -48.84
C LYS A 754 28.88 -36.11 -47.53
N SER A 755 29.96 -35.33 -47.57
CA SER A 755 30.36 -34.56 -46.40
C SER A 755 29.34 -33.51 -46.06
N TRP A 756 29.25 -33.09 -44.75
CA TRP A 756 28.26 -32.12 -44.31
C TRP A 756 28.22 -30.82 -45.15
N LEU A 757 29.40 -30.26 -45.46
CA LEU A 757 29.46 -29.02 -46.24
C LEU A 757 28.94 -29.26 -47.67
N LYS A 758 29.30 -30.36 -48.32
CA LYS A 758 28.80 -30.72 -49.65
C LYS A 758 27.29 -31.03 -49.64
N TYR A 759 26.77 -31.59 -48.54
CA TYR A 759 25.35 -31.91 -48.44
C TYR A 759 24.52 -30.63 -48.30
N ILE A 760 24.85 -29.75 -47.34
CA ILE A 760 24.08 -28.51 -47.06
C ILE A 760 24.20 -27.47 -48.18
N THR A 761 25.25 -27.49 -48.98
CA THR A 761 25.47 -26.58 -50.13
C THR A 761 25.08 -27.21 -51.49
N SER A 762 24.62 -28.47 -51.52
CA SER A 762 24.13 -29.12 -52.73
C SER A 762 22.84 -28.50 -53.26
N SER A 763 22.39 -28.97 -54.45
CA SER A 763 21.08 -28.58 -55.00
C SER A 763 19.90 -28.92 -54.10
N GLU A 764 20.04 -29.94 -53.26
CA GLU A 764 19.07 -30.38 -52.27
C GLU A 764 19.19 -29.64 -50.93
N GLY A 765 20.34 -28.99 -50.70
CA GLY A 765 20.64 -28.29 -49.45
C GLY A 765 19.95 -26.94 -49.33
N MET A 766 19.69 -26.53 -48.07
CA MET A 766 18.99 -25.30 -47.75
C MET A 766 19.92 -24.13 -47.35
N LEU A 767 21.24 -24.32 -47.38
CA LEU A 767 22.19 -23.23 -47.13
C LEU A 767 22.32 -22.33 -48.35
N LEU A 768 22.33 -21.01 -48.14
CA LEU A 768 22.59 -20.02 -49.17
C LEU A 768 23.98 -20.19 -49.77
N ASN A 769 24.07 -20.11 -51.10
CA ASN A 769 25.34 -20.25 -51.84
C ASN A 769 25.43 -19.24 -52.97
N GLY A 770 26.53 -19.23 -53.72
CA GLY A 770 26.78 -18.24 -54.77
C GLY A 770 25.79 -18.28 -55.94
N ARG A 771 25.06 -19.39 -56.08
CA ARG A 771 23.98 -19.52 -57.08
C ARG A 771 22.74 -18.72 -56.63
N ASP A 772 22.38 -18.82 -55.40
CA ASP A 772 21.24 -18.08 -54.80
C ASP A 772 21.41 -16.57 -54.97
N TRP A 773 22.66 -16.08 -54.84
CA TRP A 773 22.98 -14.68 -55.08
C TRP A 773 22.78 -14.29 -56.57
N ARG A 774 23.17 -15.16 -57.48
CA ARG A 774 22.94 -14.95 -58.94
C ARG A 774 21.43 -14.99 -59.26
N GLU A 775 20.71 -15.93 -58.68
CA GLU A 775 19.26 -16.03 -58.82
C GLU A 775 18.53 -14.81 -58.21
N PHE A 776 18.99 -14.27 -57.07
CA PHE A 776 18.49 -13.04 -56.48
C PHE A 776 18.70 -11.85 -57.45
N ILE A 777 19.92 -11.64 -57.93
CA ILE A 777 20.19 -10.55 -58.88
C ILE A 777 19.38 -10.73 -60.18
N GLY A 778 19.31 -11.96 -60.71
CA GLY A 778 18.50 -12.27 -61.88
C GLY A 778 17.00 -11.97 -61.64
N SER A 779 16.49 -12.31 -60.46
CA SER A 779 15.11 -11.99 -60.07
C SER A 779 14.86 -10.47 -60.00
N MET A 780 15.79 -9.70 -59.42
CA MET A 780 15.68 -8.22 -59.41
C MET A 780 15.66 -7.64 -60.82
N LYS A 781 16.52 -8.12 -61.68
CA LYS A 781 16.52 -7.69 -63.12
C LYS A 781 15.20 -8.06 -63.78
N TRP A 782 14.70 -9.27 -63.54
CA TRP A 782 13.43 -9.75 -64.10
C TRP A 782 12.23 -8.93 -63.54
N PHE A 783 12.19 -8.60 -62.26
CA PHE A 783 11.14 -7.75 -61.68
C PHE A 783 11.08 -6.39 -62.37
N LEU A 784 12.23 -5.80 -62.68
CA LEU A 784 12.37 -4.52 -63.36
C LEU A 784 12.18 -4.60 -64.89
N GLY A 785 11.92 -5.79 -65.44
CA GLY A 785 11.76 -5.96 -66.90
C GLY A 785 13.07 -6.00 -67.73
N ARG A 786 14.21 -6.16 -67.06
CA ARG A 786 15.56 -6.10 -67.65
C ARG A 786 16.24 -7.48 -67.82
N GLY A 787 15.49 -8.56 -67.76
CA GLY A 787 16.00 -9.92 -67.88
C GLY A 787 14.92 -10.99 -67.91
N GLU A 788 15.32 -12.22 -68.15
CA GLU A 788 14.45 -13.40 -68.13
C GLU A 788 14.29 -13.86 -66.64
N ARG A 789 13.21 -14.66 -66.40
CA ARG A 789 13.01 -15.32 -65.14
C ARG A 789 14.11 -16.32 -64.86
N PRO A 790 14.79 -16.30 -63.73
CA PRO A 790 15.80 -17.31 -63.40
C PRO A 790 15.21 -18.73 -63.39
N GLN A 791 16.05 -19.69 -63.84
CA GLN A 791 15.70 -21.09 -63.78
C GLN A 791 15.97 -21.66 -62.37
N TYR A 792 14.93 -21.71 -61.55
CA TYR A 792 15.04 -22.19 -60.19
C TYR A 792 15.22 -23.70 -60.09
N GLY A 793 16.04 -24.14 -59.14
CA GLY A 793 16.16 -25.54 -58.76
C GLY A 793 15.14 -25.92 -57.66
N ARG A 794 15.50 -26.95 -56.87
CA ARG A 794 14.62 -27.46 -55.81
C ARG A 794 14.22 -26.38 -54.81
N TRP A 795 15.12 -25.59 -54.39
CA TRP A 795 14.94 -24.50 -53.45
C TRP A 795 15.35 -23.18 -54.06
N THR A 796 14.50 -22.19 -53.93
CA THR A 796 14.77 -20.82 -54.34
C THR A 796 15.45 -20.05 -53.22
N TYR A 797 16.13 -18.95 -53.55
CA TYR A 797 16.81 -18.13 -52.54
C TYR A 797 15.89 -17.59 -51.43
N TRP A 798 14.62 -17.28 -51.73
CA TRP A 798 13.65 -16.83 -50.68
C TRP A 798 13.17 -17.98 -49.82
N GLU A 799 12.99 -19.21 -50.33
CA GLU A 799 12.65 -20.39 -49.51
C GLU A 799 13.84 -20.75 -48.61
N LYS A 800 15.07 -20.60 -49.07
CA LYS A 800 16.27 -20.77 -48.24
C LYS A 800 16.41 -19.68 -47.20
N PHE A 801 16.05 -18.44 -47.52
CA PHE A 801 16.00 -17.34 -46.56
C PHE A 801 14.96 -17.57 -45.46
N ASP A 802 13.75 -17.98 -45.86
CA ASP A 802 12.68 -18.34 -44.89
C ASP A 802 13.15 -19.50 -43.98
N TYR A 803 13.77 -20.48 -44.54
CA TYR A 803 14.34 -21.61 -43.81
C TYR A 803 15.44 -21.19 -42.83
N PHE A 804 16.36 -20.35 -43.26
CA PHE A 804 17.36 -19.75 -42.39
C PHE A 804 16.72 -18.94 -41.26
N ALA A 805 15.68 -18.16 -41.56
CA ALA A 805 14.97 -17.39 -40.57
C ALA A 805 14.33 -18.26 -39.47
N VAL A 806 13.86 -19.48 -39.81
CA VAL A 806 13.40 -20.45 -38.80
C VAL A 806 14.52 -20.91 -37.89
N PHE A 807 15.70 -21.25 -38.43
CA PHE A 807 16.87 -21.64 -37.63
C PHE A 807 17.35 -20.53 -36.74
N TRP A 808 17.44 -19.31 -37.29
CA TRP A 808 17.78 -18.11 -36.56
C TRP A 808 16.75 -17.88 -35.43
N GLY A 809 15.47 -17.87 -35.74
CA GLY A 809 14.37 -17.65 -34.80
C GLY A 809 14.39 -18.69 -33.67
N VAL A 810 14.49 -19.98 -33.99
CA VAL A 810 14.53 -21.03 -32.95
C VAL A 810 15.79 -20.90 -32.07
N ALA A 811 16.93 -20.56 -32.63
CA ALA A 811 18.15 -20.37 -31.85
C ALA A 811 18.05 -19.16 -30.93
N ILE A 812 17.64 -18.01 -31.45
CA ILE A 812 17.59 -16.74 -30.70
C ILE A 812 16.38 -16.69 -29.78
N ILE A 813 15.14 -16.89 -30.30
CA ILE A 813 13.93 -16.83 -29.49
C ILE A 813 13.90 -18.01 -28.52
N GLY A 814 14.29 -19.21 -28.96
CA GLY A 814 14.33 -20.39 -28.11
C GLY A 814 15.39 -20.27 -27.02
N GLY A 815 16.61 -19.85 -27.35
CA GLY A 815 17.70 -19.65 -26.39
C GLY A 815 17.37 -18.59 -25.34
N THR A 816 16.89 -17.43 -25.79
CA THR A 816 16.43 -16.36 -24.87
C THR A 816 15.19 -16.79 -24.09
N GLY A 817 14.26 -17.53 -24.70
CA GLY A 817 13.09 -18.09 -24.02
C GLY A 817 13.46 -19.08 -22.92
N LEU A 818 14.45 -19.94 -23.13
CA LEU A 818 14.97 -20.83 -22.08
C LEU A 818 15.61 -20.04 -20.93
N MET A 819 16.34 -18.97 -21.23
CA MET A 819 16.91 -18.08 -20.22
C MET A 819 15.79 -17.43 -19.39
N LEU A 820 14.69 -17.01 -20.01
CA LEU A 820 13.53 -16.43 -19.33
C LEU A 820 12.70 -17.48 -18.56
N TRP A 821 12.74 -18.75 -19.00
CA TRP A 821 12.03 -19.83 -18.33
C TRP A 821 12.79 -20.35 -17.10
N PHE A 822 14.13 -20.37 -17.15
CA PHE A 822 15.00 -20.87 -16.09
C PHE A 822 16.05 -19.82 -15.68
N PRO A 823 15.64 -18.59 -15.29
CA PRO A 823 16.59 -17.49 -15.09
C PRO A 823 17.57 -17.76 -13.96
N GLU A 824 17.15 -18.50 -12.91
CA GLU A 824 18.02 -18.86 -11.79
C GLU A 824 19.15 -19.81 -12.23
N ALA A 825 18.90 -20.70 -13.19
CA ALA A 825 19.89 -21.64 -13.71
C ALA A 825 20.90 -20.92 -14.63
N PHE A 826 20.38 -20.12 -15.56
CA PHE A 826 21.22 -19.40 -16.52
C PHE A 826 22.08 -18.31 -15.85
N THR A 827 21.57 -17.66 -14.82
CA THR A 827 22.33 -16.64 -14.10
C THR A 827 23.43 -17.20 -13.21
N ARG A 828 23.57 -18.51 -13.07
CA ARG A 828 24.79 -19.11 -12.50
C ARG A 828 26.02 -18.91 -13.41
N ILE A 829 25.80 -18.76 -14.71
CA ILE A 829 26.84 -18.57 -15.72
C ILE A 829 26.87 -17.10 -16.16
N PHE A 830 25.73 -16.52 -16.41
CA PHE A 830 25.56 -15.17 -16.94
C PHE A 830 25.18 -14.16 -15.84
N PRO A 831 25.58 -12.89 -15.94
CA PRO A 831 25.14 -11.87 -14.98
C PRO A 831 23.62 -11.60 -15.11
N GLY A 832 22.97 -11.24 -13.99
CA GLY A 832 21.51 -11.07 -13.94
C GLY A 832 20.92 -10.07 -14.93
N TRP A 833 21.66 -9.00 -15.27
CA TRP A 833 21.22 -8.02 -16.28
C TRP A 833 21.04 -8.62 -17.68
N MET A 834 21.67 -9.77 -18.00
CA MET A 834 21.45 -10.46 -19.28
C MET A 834 20.01 -10.98 -19.42
N VAL A 835 19.30 -11.23 -18.34
CA VAL A 835 17.87 -11.57 -18.38
C VAL A 835 17.05 -10.42 -18.95
N ASN A 836 17.43 -9.17 -18.63
CA ASN A 836 16.79 -7.97 -19.21
C ASN A 836 17.06 -7.90 -20.73
N VAL A 837 18.30 -8.12 -21.16
CA VAL A 837 18.67 -8.18 -22.59
C VAL A 837 17.89 -9.30 -23.29
N ALA A 838 17.87 -10.50 -22.69
CA ALA A 838 17.11 -11.63 -23.22
C ALA A 838 15.61 -11.31 -23.37
N THR A 839 15.03 -10.58 -22.43
CA THR A 839 13.62 -10.12 -22.52
C THR A 839 13.40 -9.23 -23.74
N THR A 840 14.30 -8.29 -23.99
CA THR A 840 14.22 -7.38 -25.14
C THR A 840 14.36 -8.19 -26.45
N ILE A 841 15.42 -8.98 -26.58
CA ILE A 841 15.65 -9.79 -27.77
C ILE A 841 14.47 -10.74 -28.03
N HIS A 842 14.04 -11.49 -27.02
CA HIS A 842 12.94 -12.46 -27.13
C HIS A 842 11.65 -11.81 -27.62
N SER A 843 11.29 -10.67 -27.05
CA SER A 843 10.04 -9.99 -27.39
C SER A 843 10.08 -9.31 -28.75
N ASP A 844 11.22 -8.75 -29.15
CA ASP A 844 11.34 -7.98 -30.38
C ASP A 844 11.59 -8.90 -31.58
N GLU A 845 12.37 -9.98 -31.38
CA GLU A 845 12.50 -11.04 -32.39
C GLU A 845 11.19 -11.78 -32.63
N ALA A 846 10.39 -12.02 -31.54
CA ALA A 846 9.05 -12.58 -31.70
C ALA A 846 8.12 -11.62 -32.49
N LEU A 847 8.23 -10.31 -32.28
CA LEU A 847 7.50 -9.31 -33.06
C LEU A 847 7.94 -9.32 -34.54
N LEU A 848 9.25 -9.43 -34.80
CA LEU A 848 9.80 -9.57 -36.15
C LEU A 848 9.26 -10.86 -36.80
N ALA A 849 9.34 -11.99 -36.11
CA ALA A 849 8.85 -13.29 -36.64
C ALA A 849 7.36 -13.24 -36.96
N VAL A 850 6.51 -12.68 -36.06
CA VAL A 850 5.06 -12.55 -36.29
C VAL A 850 4.79 -11.65 -37.49
N SER A 851 5.45 -10.51 -37.56
CA SER A 851 5.26 -9.55 -38.67
C SER A 851 5.75 -10.12 -39.99
N PHE A 852 6.92 -10.76 -40.00
CA PHE A 852 7.48 -11.37 -41.22
C PHE A 852 6.60 -12.53 -41.72
N ILE A 853 6.20 -13.45 -40.85
CA ILE A 853 5.42 -14.63 -41.25
C ILE A 853 4.06 -14.20 -41.86
N PHE A 854 3.29 -13.35 -41.20
CA PHE A 854 1.95 -13.01 -41.68
C PHE A 854 1.92 -12.01 -42.83
N VAL A 855 2.95 -11.17 -43.00
CA VAL A 855 3.00 -10.18 -44.07
C VAL A 855 3.81 -10.69 -45.27
N ILE A 856 5.00 -11.22 -45.01
CA ILE A 856 5.97 -11.56 -46.07
C ILE A 856 5.90 -13.05 -46.46
N HIS A 857 6.06 -13.96 -45.52
CA HIS A 857 6.09 -15.40 -45.78
C HIS A 857 4.79 -15.89 -46.39
N PHE A 858 3.62 -15.51 -45.80
CA PHE A 858 2.32 -15.91 -46.37
C PHE A 858 2.16 -15.43 -47.80
N PHE A 859 2.56 -14.19 -48.13
CA PHE A 859 2.52 -13.70 -49.50
C PHE A 859 3.48 -14.49 -50.39
N ASN A 860 4.76 -14.54 -50.06
CA ASN A 860 5.81 -15.11 -50.91
C ASN A 860 5.67 -16.61 -51.15
N THR A 861 5.07 -17.36 -50.21
CA THR A 861 4.95 -18.81 -50.31
C THR A 861 3.54 -19.28 -50.70
N HIS A 862 2.48 -18.65 -50.16
CA HIS A 862 1.14 -19.16 -50.24
C HIS A 862 0.17 -18.27 -51.04
N PHE A 863 0.31 -16.96 -51.04
CA PHE A 863 -0.73 -16.03 -51.56
C PHE A 863 -0.27 -15.18 -52.76
N ARG A 864 0.82 -15.53 -53.37
CA ARG A 864 1.22 -14.87 -54.64
C ARG A 864 0.04 -14.99 -55.66
N PRO A 865 -0.21 -13.95 -56.47
CA PRO A 865 -1.31 -13.93 -57.41
C PRO A 865 -1.39 -15.15 -58.35
N GLU A 866 -0.22 -15.69 -58.75
CA GLU A 866 -0.17 -16.91 -59.59
C GLU A 866 -0.46 -18.20 -58.82
N LYS A 867 -0.39 -18.16 -57.47
CA LYS A 867 -0.76 -19.30 -56.59
C LYS A 867 -2.15 -19.17 -55.97
N PHE A 868 -2.86 -18.07 -56.25
CA PHE A 868 -4.18 -17.83 -55.70
C PHE A 868 -5.18 -18.94 -56.12
N PRO A 869 -6.04 -19.47 -55.19
CA PRO A 869 -6.38 -18.93 -53.87
C PRO A 869 -5.37 -19.18 -52.77
N ILE A 870 -4.57 -20.24 -52.78
CA ILE A 870 -3.50 -20.53 -51.84
C ILE A 870 -2.66 -21.71 -52.38
N ASP A 871 -1.34 -21.64 -52.23
CA ASP A 871 -0.47 -22.78 -52.51
C ASP A 871 -0.61 -23.85 -51.42
N THR A 872 -1.04 -25.03 -51.78
CA THR A 872 -1.24 -26.16 -50.87
C THR A 872 -0.18 -27.25 -50.99
N VAL A 873 0.89 -27.05 -51.74
CA VAL A 873 1.92 -28.06 -52.04
C VAL A 873 2.52 -28.69 -50.81
N ILE A 874 2.84 -27.90 -49.78
CA ILE A 874 3.39 -28.43 -48.53
C ILE A 874 2.40 -29.34 -47.78
N PHE A 875 1.11 -29.10 -47.92
CA PHE A 875 0.03 -29.86 -47.24
C PHE A 875 -0.37 -31.09 -48.04
N THR A 876 -0.46 -30.98 -49.37
CA THR A 876 -0.85 -32.06 -50.27
C THR A 876 0.36 -32.92 -50.66
N THR A 877 1.58 -32.45 -50.36
CA THR A 877 2.88 -33.06 -50.67
C THR A 877 3.25 -33.10 -52.17
N GLY A 878 2.34 -32.79 -53.06
CA GLY A 878 2.52 -32.80 -54.49
C GLY A 878 2.27 -31.48 -55.20
N MET A 879 2.98 -31.21 -56.27
CA MET A 879 2.83 -30.07 -57.19
C MET A 879 2.36 -30.58 -58.56
N PRO A 880 1.38 -29.90 -59.21
CA PRO A 880 1.03 -30.28 -60.62
C PRO A 880 2.26 -30.31 -61.53
N LEU A 881 2.37 -31.32 -62.38
CA LEU A 881 3.54 -31.56 -63.27
C LEU A 881 3.84 -30.35 -64.17
N GLU A 882 2.85 -29.75 -64.77
CA GLU A 882 3.02 -28.55 -65.60
C GLU A 882 3.45 -27.33 -64.87
N GLU A 883 2.94 -27.18 -63.62
CA GLU A 883 3.40 -26.12 -62.72
C GLU A 883 4.83 -26.36 -62.28
N PHE A 884 5.20 -27.64 -62.06
CA PHE A 884 6.55 -28.02 -61.65
C PHE A 884 7.57 -27.73 -62.75
N LYS A 885 7.26 -28.08 -63.99
CA LYS A 885 8.09 -27.72 -65.14
C LYS A 885 8.33 -26.22 -65.28
N ARG A 886 7.27 -25.43 -65.11
CA ARG A 886 7.32 -23.97 -65.25
C ARG A 886 8.05 -23.28 -64.06
N ASP A 887 7.81 -23.72 -62.86
CA ASP A 887 8.26 -23.02 -61.66
C ASP A 887 9.62 -23.52 -61.18
N ARG A 888 9.99 -24.76 -61.53
CA ARG A 888 11.23 -25.48 -61.12
C ARG A 888 11.93 -26.12 -62.34
N PRO A 889 12.20 -25.42 -63.44
CA PRO A 889 12.66 -26.00 -64.67
C PRO A 889 14.00 -26.75 -64.49
N ARG A 890 14.88 -26.26 -63.66
CA ARG A 890 16.13 -26.97 -63.36
C ARG A 890 15.93 -28.25 -62.59
N GLU A 891 15.14 -28.24 -61.51
CA GLU A 891 14.83 -29.44 -60.75
C GLU A 891 14.15 -30.48 -61.64
N TYR A 892 13.20 -30.06 -62.47
CA TYR A 892 12.57 -30.93 -63.45
C TYR A 892 13.62 -31.60 -64.37
N GLN A 893 14.52 -30.84 -64.96
CA GLN A 893 15.57 -31.36 -65.80
C GLN A 893 16.50 -32.32 -65.06
N GLU A 894 16.97 -31.94 -63.86
CA GLU A 894 17.81 -32.80 -63.01
C GLU A 894 17.09 -34.12 -62.65
N MET A 895 15.77 -34.15 -62.49
CA MET A 895 14.99 -35.37 -62.24
C MET A 895 14.82 -36.24 -63.48
N VAL A 896 14.63 -35.60 -64.63
CA VAL A 896 14.56 -36.33 -65.95
C VAL A 896 15.93 -36.96 -66.26
N ASP A 897 17.00 -36.19 -66.13
CA ASP A 897 18.38 -36.68 -66.42
C ASP A 897 18.82 -37.82 -65.49
N ALA A 898 18.32 -37.80 -64.24
CA ALA A 898 18.58 -38.84 -63.25
C ALA A 898 17.62 -40.04 -63.30
N GLY A 899 16.60 -40.04 -64.22
CA GLY A 899 15.59 -41.09 -64.34
C GLY A 899 14.65 -41.18 -63.15
N LYS A 900 14.53 -40.15 -62.30
CA LYS A 900 13.78 -40.15 -61.01
C LYS A 900 12.39 -39.50 -61.12
N LEU A 901 12.02 -39.01 -62.32
CA LEU A 901 10.76 -38.31 -62.47
C LEU A 901 9.57 -39.24 -62.26
N GLU A 902 9.60 -40.42 -62.92
CA GLU A 902 8.51 -41.39 -62.86
C GLU A 902 8.26 -41.92 -61.48
N GLU A 903 9.29 -42.20 -60.69
CA GLU A 903 9.23 -42.63 -59.29
C GLU A 903 8.52 -41.59 -58.36
N ASN A 904 8.56 -40.32 -58.75
CA ASN A 904 8.01 -39.21 -57.98
C ASN A 904 6.67 -38.73 -58.51
N LEU A 905 6.14 -39.35 -59.59
CA LEU A 905 4.78 -39.07 -60.06
C LEU A 905 3.76 -39.63 -59.07
N MET A 906 2.68 -38.88 -58.89
CA MET A 906 1.56 -39.24 -58.01
C MET A 906 0.24 -38.73 -58.61
N PRO A 907 -0.90 -39.36 -58.26
CA PRO A 907 -2.20 -38.85 -58.71
C PRO A 907 -2.54 -37.52 -58.01
N ALA A 908 -3.44 -36.77 -58.62
CA ALA A 908 -3.95 -35.54 -58.04
C ALA A 908 -4.51 -35.77 -56.63
N PRO A 909 -4.20 -34.94 -55.65
CA PRO A 909 -4.82 -35.02 -54.31
C PRO A 909 -6.34 -34.87 -54.37
N PRO A 910 -7.10 -35.65 -53.55
CA PRO A 910 -8.57 -35.54 -53.55
C PRO A 910 -9.04 -34.09 -53.29
N GLU A 911 -10.08 -33.66 -54.00
CA GLU A 911 -10.63 -32.29 -53.84
C GLU A 911 -11.05 -31.97 -52.43
N ARG A 912 -11.57 -32.96 -51.67
CA ARG A 912 -11.93 -32.78 -50.25
C ARG A 912 -10.72 -32.40 -49.41
N SER A 913 -9.58 -33.04 -49.66
CA SER A 913 -8.31 -32.73 -49.01
C SER A 913 -7.83 -31.30 -49.36
N GLN A 914 -7.86 -30.96 -50.66
CA GLN A 914 -7.46 -29.60 -51.09
C GLN A 914 -8.35 -28.53 -50.48
N ARG A 915 -9.68 -28.72 -50.41
CA ARG A 915 -10.64 -27.81 -49.77
C ARG A 915 -10.37 -27.67 -48.29
N PHE A 916 -10.06 -28.75 -47.58
CA PHE A 916 -9.69 -28.71 -46.16
C PHE A 916 -8.44 -27.85 -45.93
N TRP A 917 -7.35 -28.13 -46.70
CA TRP A 917 -6.08 -27.38 -46.52
C TRP A 917 -6.23 -25.91 -46.92
N ARG A 918 -7.03 -25.59 -47.93
CA ARG A 918 -7.34 -24.18 -48.23
C ARG A 918 -8.05 -23.47 -47.10
N ARG A 919 -9.04 -24.12 -46.48
CA ARG A 919 -9.75 -23.55 -45.30
C ARG A 919 -8.79 -23.32 -44.14
N LEU A 920 -7.97 -24.32 -43.84
CA LEU A 920 -6.95 -24.19 -42.78
C LEU A 920 -6.01 -23.01 -43.04
N GLY A 921 -5.48 -22.89 -44.27
CA GLY A 921 -4.59 -21.78 -44.62
C GLY A 921 -5.23 -20.39 -44.50
N PHE A 922 -6.50 -20.26 -44.97
CA PHE A 922 -7.25 -19.00 -44.81
C PHE A 922 -7.57 -18.70 -43.36
N THR A 923 -7.87 -19.71 -42.53
CA THR A 923 -8.07 -19.51 -41.08
C THR A 923 -6.80 -19.04 -40.43
N ALA A 924 -5.67 -19.65 -40.71
CA ALA A 924 -4.37 -19.23 -40.15
C ALA A 924 -4.00 -17.79 -40.57
N LEU A 925 -4.22 -17.46 -41.87
CA LEU A 925 -4.01 -16.10 -42.33
C LEU A 925 -4.94 -15.10 -41.64
N GLY A 926 -6.23 -15.42 -41.54
CA GLY A 926 -7.22 -14.54 -40.89
C GLY A 926 -6.84 -14.25 -39.46
N LEU A 927 -6.46 -15.29 -38.69
CA LEU A 927 -5.98 -15.13 -37.31
C LEU A 927 -4.71 -14.25 -37.25
N GLY A 928 -3.78 -14.48 -38.20
CA GLY A 928 -2.54 -13.68 -38.25
C GLY A 928 -2.80 -12.22 -38.62
N MET A 929 -3.68 -11.95 -39.57
CA MET A 929 -4.03 -10.56 -39.95
C MET A 929 -4.74 -9.82 -38.83
N VAL A 930 -5.64 -10.52 -38.09
CA VAL A 930 -6.25 -9.95 -36.87
C VAL A 930 -5.15 -9.62 -35.87
N MET A 931 -4.19 -10.53 -35.64
CA MET A 931 -3.06 -10.28 -34.74
C MET A 931 -2.24 -9.06 -35.15
N ILE A 932 -1.88 -8.94 -36.45
CA ILE A 932 -1.18 -7.76 -36.98
C ILE A 932 -1.99 -6.49 -36.74
N GLY A 933 -3.29 -6.49 -37.00
CA GLY A 933 -4.16 -5.37 -36.74
C GLY A 933 -4.17 -4.95 -35.26
N LEU A 934 -4.23 -5.91 -34.36
CA LEU A 934 -4.16 -5.70 -32.90
C LEU A 934 -2.80 -5.15 -32.45
N ILE A 935 -1.70 -5.65 -33.04
CA ILE A 935 -0.34 -5.15 -32.81
C ILE A 935 -0.24 -3.69 -33.25
N LEU A 936 -0.65 -3.37 -34.48
CA LEU A 936 -0.61 -1.99 -35.01
C LEU A 936 -1.49 -1.05 -34.18
N TYR A 937 -2.68 -1.50 -33.77
CA TYR A 937 -3.53 -0.74 -32.85
C TYR A 937 -2.80 -0.45 -31.53
N ALA A 938 -2.14 -1.45 -30.93
CA ALA A 938 -1.42 -1.27 -29.69
C ALA A 938 -0.24 -0.28 -29.83
N MET A 939 0.51 -0.37 -30.94
CA MET A 939 1.67 0.50 -31.18
C MET A 939 1.28 1.94 -31.49
N ILE A 940 0.16 2.18 -32.17
CA ILE A 940 -0.22 3.51 -32.65
C ILE A 940 -1.15 4.23 -31.66
N PHE A 941 -2.11 3.54 -31.08
CA PHE A 941 -3.21 4.15 -30.35
C PHE A 941 -3.24 3.84 -28.85
N ALA A 942 -2.65 2.72 -28.40
CA ALA A 942 -2.73 2.31 -27.02
C ALA A 942 -1.45 2.61 -26.22
N TYR A 943 -0.33 2.86 -26.88
CA TYR A 943 0.90 3.29 -26.23
C TYR A 943 0.76 4.76 -25.80
N ARG A 944 0.91 4.99 -24.47
CA ARG A 944 0.85 6.35 -23.86
C ARG A 944 2.15 6.63 -23.17
#